data_1d1f604bf1f65680d1b038df8c09493e
#
_entry.id   1d1f604bf1f65680d1b038df8c09493e
#
_cell.length_a   1.000
_cell.length_b   1.000
_cell.length_c   1.000
_cell.angle_alpha   90.00
_cell.angle_beta   90.00
_cell.angle_gamma   90.00
#
_symmetry.space_group_name_H-M   'P 1'
#
loop_
_entity.id
_entity.type
_entity.pdbx_description
1 polymer ?
#
loop_
_entity_poly.entity_id
_entity_poly.type
_entity_poly.pdbx_seq_one_letter_code
_entity_poly.pdbx_strand_id
1 'polypeptide(L)'
;MADLSGSVAGIVEGATKCEQCGATTRLANGCCVSCLLKENFEAEVEASAEVFEGVLGEAEVPDKEWRLGNYQILEEVGRGGMGVIYRARQRHSGRIVALKRVLTYHADSHETLARFRREAEAATSLDHPNILPVYEVSETEDGLPFFSMKFATGGSLRTVAAGLRGERREYVRLMAKITRAIEYAHTQGILHRDLQPGNILLDARGEPMVSDFGLAKWLDEESDLTRTLTTFGTPGYIAPEQAQGAHFSSAADIYGLGAILFNLLAGRPPFIGANALSVIQQAAATPAPKLRSLVPSLDRNLETIVARCLERDPEARYQTAGGLAEDLERWLEGRPIIARPVRAPARVFRWSRRNPILASAVAACLLLGLVVGWLLREKFLAPKAPAPEKSIAVLPFENLSGNKQNSYFADGVQDEILTDLAKIADLKVISRSSVMPYKSGVERNLRKIGEELGVARVLEGSVQRSGNRVRVNAQLIDAHNDAHLWAQTYDRDLADVFAIQSEIAKAIADQLRVRLSGREEQVIAAKPTDNVEAYDAYLRGLAYSLKTVNTTANALGAQKYFKEAVRLDPKFALGWAMLSYVDAAGYRSLALQPTVALREEARQAAETALTLQPNLGEAILAKGYYHYSCLRDYDTAVRYFEQARQLLPNSSRLLESLAFLERRRGHWDRSESYFNEAERLDPRNASLLGQHAVTYLHQRRFSEALRKYDQVLNITPDDVAILAEKASIAQAEGDLPRAAALLAPLHPNADDGAALATQAYQAILERRPEQIIPRLKEILAKPDPALGYINGELRFWLGWAQEVAGDHAAAQESWQQARSELQSFLNEQPENSLLMDDLALINMGLGDKAAAFKLIEQAIAANPIEKDALLGPKSIEVLARVAAQMGSPTAPSLLYRNYSRSRARVH
;
A
#
# COMPACT_ATOMS: atom_id res chain seq x y z
N MET A 1 -28.49 -6.42 -34.69
CA MET A 1 -27.18 -7.01 -34.55
C MET A 1 -26.16 -5.98 -35.01
N ALA A 2 -25.61 -5.23 -34.09
CA ALA A 2 -24.45 -4.38 -34.28
C ALA A 2 -23.72 -4.33 -32.96
N ASP A 3 -22.46 -4.69 -33.01
CA ASP A 3 -21.48 -4.75 -31.92
C ASP A 3 -21.52 -3.52 -31.02
N LEU A 4 -21.66 -3.75 -29.71
CA LEU A 4 -21.42 -2.78 -28.68
C LEU A 4 -20.45 -3.38 -27.60
N SER A 5 -19.24 -3.71 -28.07
CA SER A 5 -18.08 -3.87 -27.20
C SER A 5 -17.27 -2.57 -27.19
N GLY A 6 -17.68 -1.59 -26.35
CA GLY A 6 -17.01 -0.29 -26.21
C GLY A 6 -16.95 0.10 -24.74
N SER A 7 -15.76 -0.01 -24.17
CA SER A 7 -15.26 0.48 -22.90
C SER A 7 -16.14 1.51 -22.17
N VAL A 8 -16.41 1.24 -20.89
CA VAL A 8 -16.98 2.21 -19.93
C VAL A 8 -15.95 3.32 -19.69
N ALA A 9 -16.06 4.38 -20.46
CA ALA A 9 -15.30 5.62 -20.26
C ALA A 9 -16.10 6.59 -19.35
N GLY A 10 -15.39 7.15 -18.42
CA GLY A 10 -15.76 7.98 -17.30
C GLY A 10 -17.01 8.88 -17.42
N ILE A 11 -17.73 8.95 -16.32
CA ILE A 11 -18.79 9.93 -16.04
C ILE A 11 -18.13 11.29 -15.80
N VAL A 12 -18.53 12.31 -16.56
CA VAL A 12 -18.04 13.70 -16.41
C VAL A 12 -19.21 14.59 -15.98
N GLU A 13 -19.03 15.37 -14.91
CA GLU A 13 -19.97 16.44 -14.57
C GLU A 13 -19.77 17.64 -15.52
N GLY A 14 -20.76 17.90 -16.37
CA GLY A 14 -20.72 18.99 -17.33
C GLY A 14 -21.51 20.22 -16.87
N ALA A 15 -21.02 21.42 -17.19
CA ALA A 15 -21.64 22.70 -16.82
C ALA A 15 -23.01 22.97 -17.50
N THR A 16 -23.49 22.15 -18.43
CA THR A 16 -24.76 22.32 -19.17
C THR A 16 -25.76 21.23 -18.77
N LYS A 17 -26.96 21.69 -18.34
CA LYS A 17 -28.09 20.81 -18.03
C LYS A 17 -28.63 20.15 -19.30
N CYS A 18 -29.12 18.92 -19.17
CA CYS A 18 -29.80 18.21 -20.25
C CYS A 18 -31.12 18.89 -20.56
N GLU A 19 -31.37 19.18 -21.82
CA GLU A 19 -32.59 19.88 -22.26
C GLU A 19 -33.88 19.05 -22.06
N GLN A 20 -33.75 17.72 -22.01
CA GLN A 20 -34.90 16.81 -21.82
C GLN A 20 -35.25 16.52 -20.35
N CYS A 21 -34.23 16.36 -19.47
CA CYS A 21 -34.49 15.93 -18.09
C CYS A 21 -33.85 16.81 -17.01
N GLY A 22 -33.08 17.83 -17.37
CA GLY A 22 -32.45 18.75 -16.44
C GLY A 22 -31.21 18.26 -15.68
N ALA A 23 -30.79 17.01 -15.88
CA ALA A 23 -29.64 16.42 -15.18
C ALA A 23 -28.29 16.90 -15.78
N THR A 24 -27.26 16.98 -14.90
CA THR A 24 -25.91 17.46 -15.25
C THR A 24 -24.91 16.34 -15.56
N THR A 25 -25.28 15.08 -15.35
CA THR A 25 -24.41 13.92 -15.48
C THR A 25 -24.41 13.38 -16.92
N ARG A 26 -23.23 13.35 -17.57
CA ARG A 26 -23.07 12.86 -18.94
C ARG A 26 -21.98 11.80 -19.04
N LEU A 27 -22.07 10.93 -20.05
CA LEU A 27 -20.98 10.04 -20.45
C LEU A 27 -19.95 10.81 -21.26
N ALA A 28 -18.73 10.30 -21.40
CA ALA A 28 -17.64 10.94 -22.14
C ALA A 28 -17.98 11.22 -23.63
N ASN A 29 -19.00 10.55 -24.18
CA ASN A 29 -19.55 10.76 -25.53
C ASN A 29 -20.64 11.86 -25.60
N GLY A 30 -20.92 12.56 -24.50
CA GLY A 30 -21.90 13.64 -24.41
C GLY A 30 -23.34 13.23 -24.14
N CYS A 31 -23.67 11.94 -24.08
CA CYS A 31 -25.03 11.45 -23.80
C CYS A 31 -25.42 11.66 -22.32
N CYS A 32 -26.66 12.07 -22.07
CA CYS A 32 -27.21 12.21 -20.72
C CYS A 32 -27.49 10.84 -20.11
N VAL A 33 -26.87 10.54 -18.98
CA VAL A 33 -27.01 9.25 -18.26
C VAL A 33 -28.45 9.02 -17.80
N SER A 34 -29.16 10.07 -17.33
CA SER A 34 -30.54 9.98 -16.89
C SER A 34 -31.54 9.70 -18.02
N CYS A 35 -31.34 10.28 -19.22
CA CYS A 35 -32.19 10.02 -20.37
C CYS A 35 -31.94 8.61 -20.91
N LEU A 36 -30.68 8.18 -20.99
CA LEU A 36 -30.31 6.85 -21.48
C LEU A 36 -30.84 5.73 -20.57
N LEU A 37 -30.85 5.96 -19.27
CA LEU A 37 -31.45 5.04 -18.30
C LEU A 37 -32.98 5.03 -18.39
N LYS A 38 -33.61 6.17 -18.70
CA LYS A 38 -35.05 6.28 -18.81
C LYS A 38 -35.57 5.64 -20.09
N GLU A 39 -34.92 5.83 -21.25
CA GLU A 39 -35.24 5.15 -22.51
C GLU A 39 -35.10 3.63 -22.40
N ASN A 40 -34.04 3.13 -21.75
CA ASN A 40 -33.89 1.68 -21.56
C ASN A 40 -34.86 1.12 -20.54
N PHE A 41 -35.30 1.90 -19.53
CA PHE A 41 -36.28 1.46 -18.55
C PHE A 41 -37.72 1.46 -19.11
N GLU A 42 -38.08 2.42 -19.98
CA GLU A 42 -39.39 2.45 -20.66
C GLU A 42 -39.46 1.34 -21.73
N ALA A 43 -38.38 1.04 -22.43
CA ALA A 43 -38.32 -0.09 -23.38
C ALA A 43 -38.39 -1.48 -22.71
N GLU A 44 -37.81 -1.66 -21.50
CA GLU A 44 -37.94 -2.90 -20.72
C GLU A 44 -39.32 -3.04 -20.06
N VAL A 45 -39.97 -1.94 -19.69
CA VAL A 45 -41.33 -1.95 -19.19
C VAL A 45 -42.33 -2.25 -20.32
N GLU A 46 -42.12 -1.75 -21.54
CA GLU A 46 -42.93 -2.10 -22.71
C GLU A 46 -42.69 -3.54 -23.17
N ALA A 47 -41.44 -4.01 -23.20
CA ALA A 47 -41.12 -5.39 -23.52
C ALA A 47 -41.65 -6.38 -22.46
N SER A 48 -41.63 -5.98 -21.17
CA SER A 48 -42.25 -6.78 -20.12
C SER A 48 -43.75 -6.72 -20.14
N ALA A 49 -44.38 -5.65 -20.64
CA ALA A 49 -45.84 -5.54 -20.82
C ALA A 49 -46.36 -6.41 -21.98
N GLU A 50 -45.61 -6.47 -23.10
CA GLU A 50 -46.01 -7.36 -24.22
C GLU A 50 -45.83 -8.84 -23.86
N VAL A 51 -44.79 -9.22 -23.12
CA VAL A 51 -44.63 -10.57 -22.55
C VAL A 51 -45.72 -10.85 -21.49
N PHE A 52 -46.13 -9.82 -20.76
CA PHE A 52 -47.20 -9.88 -19.74
C PHE A 52 -48.57 -10.05 -20.38
N GLU A 53 -48.88 -9.38 -21.51
CA GLU A 53 -50.11 -9.60 -22.26
C GLU A 53 -50.16 -10.98 -22.94
N GLY A 54 -49.02 -11.51 -23.42
CA GLY A 54 -48.98 -12.88 -23.96
C GLY A 54 -49.19 -13.95 -22.90
N VAL A 55 -48.79 -13.73 -21.67
CA VAL A 55 -49.02 -14.66 -20.53
C VAL A 55 -50.42 -14.50 -19.95
N LEU A 56 -51.03 -13.33 -20.05
CA LEU A 56 -52.43 -13.10 -19.63
C LEU A 56 -53.46 -13.67 -20.65
N GLY A 57 -53.05 -13.78 -21.92
CA GLY A 57 -53.89 -14.41 -22.96
C GLY A 57 -54.13 -15.91 -22.76
N GLU A 58 -53.30 -16.61 -22.01
CA GLU A 58 -53.47 -18.01 -21.65
C GLU A 58 -54.28 -18.24 -20.36
N ALA A 59 -54.66 -17.17 -19.67
CA ALA A 59 -55.38 -17.22 -18.39
C ALA A 59 -56.86 -16.84 -18.43
N GLU A 60 -57.55 -17.08 -19.56
CA GLU A 60 -59.02 -17.19 -19.52
C GLU A 60 -59.40 -18.55 -18.93
N VAL A 61 -59.82 -18.53 -17.70
CA VAL A 61 -60.23 -19.69 -16.88
C VAL A 61 -61.63 -20.13 -17.28
N PRO A 62 -61.81 -21.35 -17.78
CA PRO A 62 -63.07 -22.05 -17.61
C PRO A 62 -63.08 -22.72 -16.23
N ASP A 63 -64.22 -22.81 -15.63
CA ASP A 63 -64.66 -23.42 -14.36
C ASP A 63 -64.08 -24.83 -14.04
N LYS A 64 -62.74 -24.99 -14.03
CA LYS A 64 -62.04 -26.19 -13.56
C LYS A 64 -61.12 -25.82 -12.42
N GLU A 65 -61.31 -26.46 -11.29
CA GLU A 65 -60.47 -26.39 -10.09
C GLU A 65 -58.97 -26.28 -10.48
N TRP A 66 -58.36 -25.11 -10.31
CA TRP A 66 -56.92 -24.93 -10.57
C TRP A 66 -56.10 -25.75 -9.59
N ARG A 67 -55.27 -26.64 -10.13
CA ARG A 67 -54.56 -27.66 -9.34
C ARG A 67 -53.07 -27.57 -9.61
N LEU A 68 -52.26 -27.72 -8.57
CA LEU A 68 -50.82 -27.85 -8.62
C LEU A 68 -50.43 -29.10 -7.82
N GLY A 69 -50.13 -30.22 -8.50
CA GLY A 69 -49.90 -31.49 -7.80
C GLY A 69 -51.09 -31.89 -6.91
N ASN A 70 -50.80 -32.19 -5.66
CA ASN A 70 -51.79 -32.54 -4.62
C ASN A 70 -52.51 -31.35 -3.98
N TYR A 71 -52.38 -30.14 -4.56
CA TYR A 71 -52.95 -28.93 -3.97
C TYR A 71 -54.02 -28.33 -4.87
N GLN A 72 -55.13 -27.94 -4.27
CA GLN A 72 -56.16 -27.13 -4.88
C GLN A 72 -55.85 -25.66 -4.57
N ILE A 73 -55.62 -24.85 -5.59
CA ILE A 73 -55.37 -23.41 -5.43
C ILE A 73 -56.68 -22.71 -5.08
N LEU A 74 -56.65 -21.88 -4.05
CA LEU A 74 -57.83 -21.13 -3.59
C LEU A 74 -57.77 -19.68 -4.06
N GLU A 75 -56.62 -19.03 -3.91
CA GLU A 75 -56.41 -17.63 -4.28
C GLU A 75 -54.90 -17.31 -4.37
N GLU A 76 -54.52 -16.30 -5.16
CA GLU A 76 -53.20 -15.73 -5.15
C GLU A 76 -53.08 -14.79 -3.95
N VAL A 77 -52.07 -14.98 -3.12
CA VAL A 77 -51.84 -14.21 -1.89
C VAL A 77 -50.80 -13.12 -2.12
N GLY A 78 -49.86 -13.36 -3.04
CA GLY A 78 -48.81 -12.43 -3.35
C GLY A 78 -47.96 -12.84 -4.54
N ARG A 79 -47.45 -11.85 -5.26
CA ARG A 79 -46.56 -12.02 -6.41
C ARG A 79 -45.31 -11.18 -6.19
N GLY A 80 -44.17 -11.75 -6.37
CA GLY A 80 -42.87 -11.06 -6.26
C GLY A 80 -41.92 -11.45 -7.39
N GLY A 81 -40.79 -10.81 -7.49
CA GLY A 81 -39.78 -11.03 -8.52
C GLY A 81 -39.32 -12.48 -8.68
N MET A 82 -39.50 -13.33 -7.65
CA MET A 82 -39.00 -14.72 -7.63
C MET A 82 -40.10 -15.78 -7.76
N GLY A 83 -41.36 -15.40 -7.67
CA GLY A 83 -42.45 -16.38 -7.71
C GLY A 83 -43.79 -15.86 -7.26
N VAL A 84 -44.77 -16.72 -7.38
CA VAL A 84 -46.15 -16.46 -6.96
C VAL A 84 -46.49 -17.34 -5.76
N ILE A 85 -47.14 -16.73 -4.77
CA ILE A 85 -47.57 -17.42 -3.56
C ILE A 85 -49.10 -17.55 -3.61
N TYR A 86 -49.55 -18.77 -3.52
CA TYR A 86 -50.98 -19.10 -3.50
C TYR A 86 -51.40 -19.60 -2.10
N ARG A 87 -52.60 -19.29 -1.71
CA ARG A 87 -53.29 -20.02 -0.67
C ARG A 87 -53.91 -21.26 -1.30
N ALA A 88 -53.58 -22.43 -0.78
CA ALA A 88 -54.00 -23.70 -1.35
C ALA A 88 -54.51 -24.66 -0.26
N ARG A 89 -55.31 -25.61 -0.68
CA ARG A 89 -55.81 -26.70 0.17
C ARG A 89 -55.19 -28.03 -0.25
N GLN A 90 -54.51 -28.68 0.66
CA GLN A 90 -53.95 -30.02 0.43
C GLN A 90 -55.11 -31.03 0.41
N ARG A 91 -55.26 -31.76 -0.68
CA ARG A 91 -56.44 -32.57 -0.98
C ARG A 91 -56.67 -33.72 0.02
N HIS A 92 -55.62 -34.41 0.42
CA HIS A 92 -55.73 -35.58 1.31
C HIS A 92 -55.96 -35.20 2.78
N SER A 93 -55.38 -34.08 3.21
CA SER A 93 -55.48 -33.66 4.63
C SER A 93 -56.47 -32.53 4.87
N GLY A 94 -56.95 -31.86 3.84
CA GLY A 94 -57.77 -30.64 3.95
C GLY A 94 -57.06 -29.42 4.50
N ARG A 95 -55.75 -29.53 4.77
CA ARG A 95 -54.92 -28.47 5.37
C ARG A 95 -54.80 -27.28 4.42
N ILE A 96 -54.95 -26.07 4.97
CA ILE A 96 -54.66 -24.83 4.26
C ILE A 96 -53.14 -24.57 4.37
N VAL A 97 -52.50 -24.33 3.23
CA VAL A 97 -51.07 -24.10 3.10
C VAL A 97 -50.81 -22.84 2.23
N ALA A 98 -49.64 -22.24 2.39
CA ALA A 98 -49.08 -21.34 1.40
C ALA A 98 -48.24 -22.17 0.43
N LEU A 99 -48.44 -21.95 -0.86
CA LEU A 99 -47.75 -22.65 -1.92
C LEU A 99 -47.00 -21.63 -2.78
N LYS A 100 -45.68 -21.71 -2.77
CA LYS A 100 -44.82 -20.80 -3.54
C LYS A 100 -44.32 -21.51 -4.78
N ARG A 101 -44.63 -20.95 -5.96
CA ARG A 101 -44.17 -21.43 -7.29
C ARG A 101 -43.14 -20.48 -7.83
N VAL A 102 -42.04 -21.03 -8.32
CA VAL A 102 -40.97 -20.25 -8.97
C VAL A 102 -41.39 -19.91 -10.41
N LEU A 103 -41.01 -18.73 -10.91
CA LEU A 103 -41.33 -18.28 -12.28
C LEU A 103 -40.33 -18.79 -13.30
N THR A 104 -40.79 -19.04 -14.54
CA THR A 104 -40.05 -19.73 -15.64
C THR A 104 -38.78 -19.05 -16.06
N TYR A 105 -38.71 -17.72 -16.01
CA TYR A 105 -37.52 -16.94 -16.45
C TYR A 105 -36.33 -16.98 -15.49
N HIS A 106 -36.45 -17.69 -14.38
CA HIS A 106 -35.36 -17.95 -13.45
C HIS A 106 -34.79 -19.37 -13.55
N ALA A 107 -35.23 -20.16 -14.53
CA ALA A 107 -34.91 -21.59 -14.64
C ALA A 107 -33.93 -21.94 -15.76
N ASP A 108 -32.99 -21.03 -16.09
CA ASP A 108 -32.14 -21.12 -17.28
C ASP A 108 -31.07 -22.24 -17.29
N SER A 109 -30.83 -22.95 -16.17
CA SER A 109 -29.92 -24.10 -16.16
C SER A 109 -30.35 -25.21 -15.22
N HIS A 110 -30.09 -26.46 -15.61
CA HIS A 110 -30.28 -27.67 -14.77
C HIS A 110 -29.47 -27.61 -13.46
N GLU A 111 -28.33 -26.95 -13.48
CA GLU A 111 -27.47 -26.82 -12.31
C GLU A 111 -28.06 -25.86 -11.27
N THR A 112 -28.64 -24.76 -11.71
CA THR A 112 -29.34 -23.76 -10.89
C THR A 112 -30.56 -24.41 -10.18
N LEU A 113 -31.34 -25.16 -10.92
CA LEU A 113 -32.49 -25.90 -10.34
C LEU A 113 -32.07 -26.97 -9.33
N ALA A 114 -30.97 -27.69 -9.59
CA ALA A 114 -30.45 -28.70 -8.68
C ALA A 114 -29.88 -28.10 -7.38
N ARG A 115 -29.30 -26.90 -7.45
CA ARG A 115 -28.84 -26.14 -6.28
C ARG A 115 -30.03 -25.63 -5.45
N PHE A 116 -31.03 -25.05 -6.12
CA PHE A 116 -32.25 -24.58 -5.51
C PHE A 116 -32.96 -25.71 -4.71
N ARG A 117 -33.04 -26.92 -5.29
CA ARG A 117 -33.63 -28.09 -4.61
C ARG A 117 -32.87 -28.42 -3.32
N ARG A 118 -31.55 -28.49 -3.36
CA ARG A 118 -30.72 -28.81 -2.20
C ARG A 118 -30.92 -27.81 -1.05
N GLU A 119 -31.10 -26.53 -1.35
CA GLU A 119 -31.33 -25.52 -0.32
C GLU A 119 -32.78 -25.54 0.20
N ALA A 120 -33.76 -25.77 -0.68
CA ALA A 120 -35.14 -25.98 -0.26
C ALA A 120 -35.26 -27.22 0.63
N GLU A 121 -34.57 -28.32 0.31
CA GLU A 121 -34.47 -29.52 1.15
C GLU A 121 -33.76 -29.22 2.48
N ALA A 122 -32.70 -28.44 2.50
CA ALA A 122 -32.05 -28.00 3.73
C ALA A 122 -33.01 -27.17 4.60
N ALA A 123 -33.80 -26.27 4.01
CA ALA A 123 -34.80 -25.48 4.74
C ALA A 123 -35.91 -26.37 5.35
N THR A 124 -36.24 -27.53 4.73
CA THR A 124 -37.22 -28.49 5.32
C THR A 124 -36.70 -29.16 6.58
N SER A 125 -35.38 -29.19 6.80
CA SER A 125 -34.76 -29.78 8.01
C SER A 125 -34.83 -28.88 9.24
N LEU A 126 -35.22 -27.61 9.08
CA LEU A 126 -35.31 -26.65 10.19
C LEU A 126 -36.59 -26.83 10.97
N ASP A 127 -36.48 -27.35 12.18
CA ASP A 127 -37.62 -27.51 13.12
C ASP A 127 -37.44 -26.57 14.33
N HIS A 128 -38.08 -25.40 14.24
CA HIS A 128 -38.04 -24.39 15.29
C HIS A 128 -39.35 -23.60 15.34
N PRO A 129 -39.91 -23.28 16.54
CA PRO A 129 -41.24 -22.65 16.66
C PRO A 129 -41.36 -21.30 15.95
N ASN A 130 -40.25 -20.59 15.77
CA ASN A 130 -40.18 -19.30 15.09
C ASN A 130 -39.54 -19.36 13.67
N ILE A 131 -39.51 -20.56 13.06
CA ILE A 131 -39.20 -20.76 11.64
C ILE A 131 -40.46 -21.28 10.95
N LEU A 132 -40.78 -20.77 9.79
CA LEU A 132 -41.93 -21.18 9.02
C LEU A 132 -41.71 -22.61 8.49
N PRO A 133 -42.53 -23.62 8.91
CA PRO A 133 -42.32 -24.97 8.45
C PRO A 133 -42.61 -25.11 6.95
N VAL A 134 -41.64 -25.67 6.22
CA VAL A 134 -41.82 -26.14 4.84
C VAL A 134 -42.25 -27.60 4.90
N TYR A 135 -43.38 -27.93 4.26
CA TYR A 135 -43.96 -29.26 4.34
C TYR A 135 -43.51 -30.18 3.21
N GLU A 136 -43.37 -29.64 2.01
CA GLU A 136 -43.05 -30.43 0.82
C GLU A 136 -42.33 -29.53 -0.21
N VAL A 137 -41.34 -30.08 -0.86
CA VAL A 137 -40.71 -29.53 -2.05
C VAL A 137 -40.98 -30.47 -3.20
N SER A 138 -41.57 -29.96 -4.29
CA SER A 138 -42.00 -30.78 -5.44
C SER A 138 -41.87 -29.96 -6.73
N GLU A 139 -42.27 -30.59 -7.85
CA GLU A 139 -42.19 -29.99 -9.19
C GLU A 139 -43.54 -30.00 -9.88
N THR A 140 -43.76 -29.01 -10.72
CA THR A 140 -44.86 -28.98 -11.66
C THR A 140 -44.60 -29.95 -12.83
N GLU A 141 -45.63 -30.27 -13.63
CA GLU A 141 -45.50 -31.08 -14.85
C GLU A 141 -44.46 -30.46 -15.84
N ASP A 142 -44.29 -29.16 -15.83
CA ASP A 142 -43.32 -28.38 -16.63
C ASP A 142 -41.89 -28.36 -16.01
N GLY A 143 -41.66 -29.12 -14.94
CA GLY A 143 -40.37 -29.23 -14.25
C GLY A 143 -40.01 -28.05 -13.36
N LEU A 144 -40.91 -27.11 -13.10
CA LEU A 144 -40.68 -25.98 -12.23
C LEU A 144 -40.89 -26.33 -10.76
N PRO A 145 -39.97 -25.96 -9.88
CA PRO A 145 -40.09 -26.27 -8.45
C PRO A 145 -41.18 -25.41 -7.77
N PHE A 146 -41.91 -26.06 -6.89
CA PHE A 146 -42.75 -25.37 -5.94
C PHE A 146 -42.61 -25.99 -4.56
N PHE A 147 -42.97 -25.26 -3.53
CA PHE A 147 -42.94 -25.78 -2.17
C PHE A 147 -44.15 -25.31 -1.39
N SER A 148 -44.64 -26.21 -0.54
CA SER A 148 -45.73 -25.94 0.36
C SER A 148 -45.21 -25.65 1.78
N MET A 149 -45.80 -24.67 2.42
CA MET A 149 -45.41 -24.21 3.76
C MET A 149 -46.64 -23.83 4.58
N LYS A 150 -46.45 -23.65 5.88
CA LYS A 150 -47.52 -23.20 6.78
C LYS A 150 -48.08 -21.85 6.30
N PHE A 151 -49.43 -21.76 6.25
CA PHE A 151 -50.07 -20.48 5.94
C PHE A 151 -50.12 -19.60 7.19
N ALA A 152 -49.40 -18.45 7.16
CA ALA A 152 -49.40 -17.50 8.26
C ALA A 152 -50.56 -16.50 8.11
N THR A 153 -51.44 -16.43 9.09
CA THR A 153 -52.69 -15.62 9.02
C THR A 153 -52.52 -14.20 9.57
N GLY A 154 -51.46 -13.91 10.31
CA GLY A 154 -51.22 -12.61 10.95
C GLY A 154 -50.53 -11.57 10.04
N GLY A 155 -50.22 -11.91 8.79
CA GLY A 155 -49.54 -11.05 7.84
C GLY A 155 -48.01 -11.00 8.02
N SER A 156 -47.34 -10.11 7.32
CA SER A 156 -45.89 -9.91 7.46
C SER A 156 -45.54 -8.77 8.41
N LEU A 157 -44.34 -8.81 9.00
CA LEU A 157 -43.88 -7.73 9.86
C LEU A 157 -43.85 -6.38 9.11
N ARG A 158 -43.66 -6.39 7.78
CA ARG A 158 -43.76 -5.20 6.94
C ARG A 158 -45.15 -4.54 7.01
N THR A 159 -46.21 -5.33 6.96
CA THR A 159 -47.59 -4.81 6.95
C THR A 159 -48.08 -4.44 8.35
N VAL A 160 -47.64 -5.15 9.38
CA VAL A 160 -48.12 -5.01 10.75
C VAL A 160 -47.31 -4.01 11.57
N ALA A 161 -46.04 -3.74 11.20
CA ALA A 161 -45.15 -2.83 11.96
C ALA A 161 -45.77 -1.42 12.15
N ALA A 162 -46.55 -0.93 11.20
CA ALA A 162 -47.23 0.37 11.31
C ALA A 162 -48.32 0.40 12.37
N GLY A 163 -48.97 -0.77 12.64
CA GLY A 163 -50.00 -0.91 13.63
C GLY A 163 -49.50 -1.28 15.04
N LEU A 164 -48.30 -1.82 15.14
CA LEU A 164 -47.64 -2.17 16.41
C LEU A 164 -47.08 -0.96 17.17
N ARG A 165 -47.54 0.27 16.91
CA ARG A 165 -47.14 1.51 17.57
C ARG A 165 -47.49 1.53 19.06
N GLY A 166 -46.74 0.75 19.88
CA GLY A 166 -47.05 0.77 21.30
C GLY A 166 -45.80 0.62 22.16
N GLU A 167 -45.32 -0.61 22.32
CA GLU A 167 -44.31 -0.86 23.34
C GLU A 167 -42.98 -1.35 22.75
N ARG A 168 -41.91 -0.57 22.95
CA ARG A 168 -40.54 -0.95 22.56
C ARG A 168 -40.13 -2.32 23.08
N ARG A 169 -40.69 -2.72 24.27
CA ARG A 169 -40.42 -4.04 24.85
C ARG A 169 -41.01 -5.17 23.99
N GLU A 170 -42.16 -4.97 23.34
CA GLU A 170 -42.75 -5.94 22.42
C GLU A 170 -41.88 -6.12 21.18
N TYR A 171 -41.35 -5.03 20.59
CA TYR A 171 -40.42 -5.13 19.45
C TYR A 171 -39.15 -5.90 19.81
N VAL A 172 -38.58 -5.63 20.98
CA VAL A 172 -37.39 -6.33 21.44
C VAL A 172 -37.66 -7.79 21.74
N ARG A 173 -38.85 -8.11 22.31
CA ARG A 173 -39.26 -9.49 22.57
C ARG A 173 -39.44 -10.27 21.28
N LEU A 174 -40.07 -9.67 20.28
CA LEU A 174 -40.28 -10.24 18.97
C LEU A 174 -38.90 -10.48 18.30
N MET A 175 -38.04 -9.48 18.32
CA MET A 175 -36.69 -9.60 17.76
C MET A 175 -35.82 -10.64 18.47
N ALA A 176 -35.93 -10.81 19.77
CA ALA A 176 -35.21 -11.86 20.50
C ALA A 176 -35.63 -13.27 20.00
N LYS A 177 -36.93 -13.51 19.78
CA LYS A 177 -37.42 -14.78 19.21
C LYS A 177 -36.92 -15.01 17.78
N ILE A 178 -36.98 -13.98 16.92
CA ILE A 178 -36.45 -14.03 15.55
C ILE A 178 -34.94 -14.35 15.57
N THR A 179 -34.20 -13.66 16.43
CA THR A 179 -32.74 -13.83 16.54
C THR A 179 -32.39 -15.24 17.03
N ARG A 180 -33.17 -15.84 17.94
CA ARG A 180 -33.01 -17.25 18.34
C ARG A 180 -33.30 -18.24 17.22
N ALA A 181 -34.29 -17.95 16.37
CA ALA A 181 -34.56 -18.74 15.18
C ALA A 181 -33.39 -18.70 14.18
N ILE A 182 -32.80 -17.53 13.98
CA ILE A 182 -31.61 -17.37 13.12
C ILE A 182 -30.39 -18.06 13.73
N GLU A 183 -30.16 -17.96 15.05
CA GLU A 183 -29.10 -18.73 15.72
C GLU A 183 -29.26 -20.22 15.52
N TYR A 184 -30.46 -20.74 15.68
CA TYR A 184 -30.75 -22.15 15.41
C TYR A 184 -30.38 -22.55 13.98
N ALA A 185 -30.79 -21.77 12.97
CA ALA A 185 -30.45 -22.03 11.58
C ALA A 185 -28.94 -22.01 11.36
N HIS A 186 -28.22 -21.02 11.95
CA HIS A 186 -26.76 -20.90 11.87
C HIS A 186 -26.07 -22.13 12.48
N THR A 187 -26.58 -22.70 13.58
CA THR A 187 -26.00 -23.92 14.17
C THR A 187 -26.19 -25.16 13.29
N GLN A 188 -27.19 -25.13 12.39
CA GLN A 188 -27.42 -26.16 11.36
C GLN A 188 -26.64 -25.87 10.06
N GLY A 189 -25.79 -24.80 10.04
CA GLY A 189 -25.01 -24.41 8.88
C GLY A 189 -25.80 -23.66 7.81
N ILE A 190 -27.01 -23.20 8.12
CA ILE A 190 -27.92 -22.54 7.17
C ILE A 190 -27.95 -21.03 7.47
N LEU A 191 -27.57 -20.20 6.48
CA LEU A 191 -27.67 -18.74 6.52
C LEU A 191 -28.98 -18.29 5.85
N HIS A 192 -29.58 -17.20 6.37
CA HIS A 192 -30.82 -16.68 5.79
C HIS A 192 -30.57 -15.82 4.53
N ARG A 193 -29.57 -14.97 4.52
CA ARG A 193 -29.09 -14.15 3.38
C ARG A 193 -30.01 -13.01 2.91
N ASP A 194 -31.31 -13.03 3.24
CA ASP A 194 -32.28 -11.99 2.85
C ASP A 194 -33.21 -11.63 4.02
N LEU A 195 -32.64 -11.20 5.14
CA LEU A 195 -33.42 -10.77 6.32
C LEU A 195 -34.01 -9.39 6.11
N GLN A 196 -35.35 -9.35 5.99
CA GLN A 196 -36.16 -8.14 5.85
C GLN A 196 -37.53 -8.31 6.52
N PRO A 197 -38.22 -7.19 6.83
CA PRO A 197 -39.54 -7.30 7.46
C PRO A 197 -40.60 -8.08 6.67
N GLY A 198 -40.41 -8.19 5.34
CA GLY A 198 -41.31 -8.98 4.48
C GLY A 198 -41.22 -10.49 4.72
N ASN A 199 -40.04 -10.98 5.11
CA ASN A 199 -39.71 -12.39 5.33
C ASN A 199 -39.92 -12.82 6.80
N ILE A 200 -40.49 -11.94 7.63
CA ILE A 200 -40.94 -12.27 8.99
C ILE A 200 -42.47 -12.27 8.98
N LEU A 201 -43.05 -13.45 9.07
CA LEU A 201 -44.50 -13.64 9.10
C LEU A 201 -45.00 -13.79 10.55
N LEU A 202 -46.25 -13.44 10.79
CA LEU A 202 -46.89 -13.58 12.09
C LEU A 202 -47.98 -14.63 12.01
N ASP A 203 -48.13 -15.42 13.04
CA ASP A 203 -49.28 -16.31 13.17
C ASP A 203 -50.52 -15.56 13.73
N ALA A 204 -51.64 -16.25 13.91
CA ALA A 204 -52.88 -15.68 14.46
C ALA A 204 -52.71 -15.13 15.89
N ARG A 205 -51.66 -15.50 16.60
CA ARG A 205 -51.35 -15.06 17.97
C ARG A 205 -50.32 -13.96 18.02
N GLY A 206 -49.81 -13.52 16.84
CA GLY A 206 -48.74 -12.54 16.72
C GLY A 206 -47.32 -13.09 16.95
N GLU A 207 -47.17 -14.45 16.97
CA GLU A 207 -45.86 -15.07 17.11
C GLU A 207 -45.08 -15.00 15.80
N PRO A 208 -43.79 -14.57 15.82
CA PRO A 208 -43.00 -14.40 14.60
C PRO A 208 -42.50 -15.76 14.05
N MET A 209 -42.54 -15.89 12.76
CA MET A 209 -41.95 -17.00 12.00
C MET A 209 -41.13 -16.47 10.86
N VAL A 210 -39.86 -16.84 10.83
CA VAL A 210 -38.93 -16.51 9.75
C VAL A 210 -39.21 -17.39 8.54
N SER A 211 -39.38 -16.77 7.37
CA SER A 211 -39.65 -17.46 6.10
C SER A 211 -38.55 -17.18 5.08
N ASP A 212 -38.55 -17.93 4.00
CA ASP A 212 -37.71 -17.70 2.81
C ASP A 212 -36.18 -17.74 3.09
N PHE A 213 -35.70 -18.78 3.80
CA PHE A 213 -34.30 -19.07 4.01
C PHE A 213 -33.59 -19.35 2.65
N GLY A 214 -32.58 -18.56 2.33
CA GLY A 214 -31.60 -18.82 1.28
C GLY A 214 -32.07 -18.93 -0.16
N LEU A 215 -33.38 -19.10 -0.41
CA LEU A 215 -33.95 -19.45 -1.72
C LEU A 215 -33.77 -18.39 -2.82
N ALA A 216 -33.34 -17.20 -2.47
CA ALA A 216 -33.43 -16.02 -3.34
C ALA A 216 -32.17 -15.67 -4.14
N LYS A 217 -30.99 -16.21 -3.82
CA LYS A 217 -29.68 -15.67 -4.34
C LYS A 217 -28.87 -16.60 -5.22
N TRP A 218 -29.34 -17.79 -5.54
CA TRP A 218 -28.61 -18.76 -6.35
C TRP A 218 -28.83 -18.63 -7.85
N LEU A 219 -29.75 -17.76 -8.26
CA LEU A 219 -30.07 -17.53 -9.66
C LEU A 219 -29.12 -16.53 -10.35
N ASP A 220 -28.20 -15.88 -9.61
CA ASP A 220 -27.42 -14.73 -10.09
C ASP A 220 -25.89 -14.88 -10.04
N GLU A 221 -25.31 -16.07 -9.84
CA GLU A 221 -23.83 -16.21 -9.75
C GLU A 221 -23.09 -16.07 -11.10
N GLU A 222 -23.76 -15.95 -12.22
CA GLU A 222 -23.12 -15.85 -13.56
C GLU A 222 -23.46 -14.60 -14.40
N SER A 223 -24.18 -13.61 -13.89
CA SER A 223 -24.54 -12.45 -14.71
C SER A 223 -24.18 -11.11 -14.08
N ASP A 224 -23.65 -10.21 -14.93
CA ASP A 224 -23.19 -8.84 -14.73
C ASP A 224 -23.81 -8.06 -13.55
N LEU A 225 -22.95 -7.29 -12.86
CA LEU A 225 -23.24 -6.40 -11.72
C LEU A 225 -24.50 -5.53 -11.89
N THR A 226 -24.88 -5.20 -13.12
CA THR A 226 -26.04 -4.35 -13.45
C THR A 226 -27.38 -5.08 -13.38
N ARG A 227 -27.44 -6.37 -13.67
CA ARG A 227 -28.65 -7.20 -13.53
C ARG A 227 -28.90 -7.58 -12.06
N THR A 228 -27.85 -7.74 -11.28
CA THR A 228 -27.89 -8.09 -9.86
C THR A 228 -28.60 -7.00 -9.02
N LEU A 229 -28.53 -5.74 -9.40
CA LEU A 229 -29.08 -4.60 -8.63
C LEU A 229 -30.61 -4.52 -8.67
N THR A 230 -31.29 -5.11 -9.64
CA THR A 230 -32.76 -5.13 -9.73
C THR A 230 -33.36 -6.32 -8.96
N THR A 231 -32.59 -7.38 -8.70
CA THR A 231 -33.01 -8.60 -8.02
C THR A 231 -32.68 -8.60 -6.52
N PHE A 232 -31.84 -7.67 -6.05
CA PHE A 232 -31.56 -7.51 -4.63
C PHE A 232 -32.81 -7.03 -3.89
N GLY A 233 -33.18 -7.76 -2.81
CA GLY A 233 -34.24 -7.44 -1.87
C GLY A 233 -34.24 -5.98 -1.38
N THR A 234 -35.15 -5.59 -0.53
CA THR A 234 -35.34 -4.20 -0.08
C THR A 234 -34.03 -3.58 0.39
N PRO A 235 -33.43 -2.59 -0.33
CA PRO A 235 -32.02 -2.18 -0.22
C PRO A 235 -31.58 -1.74 1.17
N GLY A 236 -32.50 -1.27 2.00
CA GLY A 236 -32.21 -0.76 3.34
C GLY A 236 -31.82 -1.80 4.39
N TYR A 237 -31.80 -3.10 4.06
CA TYR A 237 -31.50 -4.21 4.99
C TYR A 237 -30.28 -5.03 4.55
N ILE A 238 -29.67 -4.70 3.42
CA ILE A 238 -28.52 -5.40 2.85
C ILE A 238 -27.25 -4.96 3.57
N ALA A 239 -26.42 -5.91 3.98
CA ALA A 239 -25.15 -5.61 4.62
C ALA A 239 -24.14 -5.00 3.62
N PRO A 240 -23.27 -4.06 4.06
CA PRO A 240 -22.31 -3.39 3.18
C PRO A 240 -21.41 -4.34 2.37
N GLU A 241 -20.95 -5.42 2.98
CA GLU A 241 -20.12 -6.44 2.34
C GLU A 241 -20.86 -7.24 1.27
N GLN A 242 -22.16 -7.48 1.46
CA GLN A 242 -22.99 -8.15 0.45
C GLN A 242 -23.12 -7.29 -0.82
N ALA A 243 -23.19 -5.98 -0.63
CA ALA A 243 -23.28 -5.02 -1.73
C ALA A 243 -21.97 -4.92 -2.54
N GLN A 244 -20.84 -5.35 -1.95
CA GLN A 244 -19.51 -5.38 -2.58
C GLN A 244 -19.16 -6.76 -3.16
N GLY A 245 -20.09 -7.71 -3.20
CA GLY A 245 -19.88 -9.06 -3.75
C GLY A 245 -19.06 -9.99 -2.84
N ALA A 246 -18.90 -9.67 -1.56
CA ALA A 246 -18.20 -10.55 -0.62
C ALA A 246 -19.03 -11.79 -0.28
N HIS A 247 -18.35 -12.87 0.15
CA HIS A 247 -19.00 -14.11 0.56
C HIS A 247 -20.00 -13.89 1.71
N PHE A 248 -21.11 -14.58 1.65
CA PHE A 248 -22.15 -14.54 2.68
C PHE A 248 -21.64 -15.11 4.00
N SER A 249 -21.93 -14.40 5.10
CA SER A 249 -21.55 -14.81 6.45
C SER A 249 -22.69 -14.61 7.45
N SER A 250 -22.59 -15.23 8.62
CA SER A 250 -23.52 -14.99 9.74
C SER A 250 -23.56 -13.50 10.15
N ALA A 251 -22.49 -12.77 9.95
CA ALA A 251 -22.43 -11.33 10.24
C ALA A 251 -23.33 -10.50 9.32
N ALA A 252 -23.61 -10.95 8.10
CA ALA A 252 -24.57 -10.29 7.21
C ALA A 252 -26.02 -10.46 7.71
N ASP A 253 -26.38 -11.64 8.19
CA ASP A 253 -27.69 -11.88 8.81
C ASP A 253 -27.85 -11.04 10.10
N ILE A 254 -26.81 -10.91 10.90
CA ILE A 254 -26.79 -10.04 12.09
C ILE A 254 -27.02 -8.57 11.72
N TYR A 255 -26.44 -8.10 10.60
CA TYR A 255 -26.72 -6.76 10.09
C TYR A 255 -28.20 -6.61 9.72
N GLY A 256 -28.77 -7.57 8.99
CA GLY A 256 -30.19 -7.60 8.63
C GLY A 256 -31.10 -7.55 9.87
N LEU A 257 -30.80 -8.33 10.91
CA LEU A 257 -31.52 -8.29 12.20
C LEU A 257 -31.42 -6.90 12.85
N GLY A 258 -30.24 -6.29 12.83
CA GLY A 258 -30.05 -4.92 13.31
C GLY A 258 -30.85 -3.89 12.52
N ALA A 259 -30.91 -4.02 11.21
CA ALA A 259 -31.68 -3.12 10.34
C ALA A 259 -33.20 -3.28 10.54
N ILE A 260 -33.70 -4.49 10.78
CA ILE A 260 -35.09 -4.73 11.13
C ILE A 260 -35.43 -4.08 12.49
N LEU A 261 -34.57 -4.30 13.50
CA LEU A 261 -34.78 -3.67 14.81
C LEU A 261 -34.70 -2.14 14.74
N PHE A 262 -33.77 -1.61 13.95
CA PHE A 262 -33.70 -0.16 13.69
C PHE A 262 -35.03 0.35 13.10
N ASN A 263 -35.53 -0.34 12.08
CA ASN A 263 -36.80 0.04 11.45
C ASN A 263 -37.98 0.00 12.42
N LEU A 264 -38.10 -1.03 13.25
CA LEU A 264 -39.14 -1.13 14.26
C LEU A 264 -39.09 0.02 15.28
N LEU A 265 -37.89 0.45 15.66
CA LEU A 265 -37.67 1.50 16.65
C LEU A 265 -37.80 2.92 16.08
N ALA A 266 -37.35 3.13 14.85
CA ALA A 266 -37.28 4.45 14.19
C ALA A 266 -38.43 4.71 13.20
N GLY A 267 -39.22 3.67 12.82
CA GLY A 267 -40.25 3.74 11.79
C GLY A 267 -39.75 3.81 10.35
N ARG A 268 -38.42 3.61 10.15
CA ARG A 268 -37.76 3.63 8.83
C ARG A 268 -36.48 2.81 8.87
N PRO A 269 -35.99 2.28 7.75
CA PRO A 269 -34.69 1.61 7.70
C PRO A 269 -33.54 2.56 7.98
N PRO A 270 -32.32 2.04 8.29
CA PRO A 270 -31.14 2.86 8.60
C PRO A 270 -30.78 3.84 7.49
N PHE A 271 -30.88 3.40 6.24
CA PHE A 271 -30.55 4.19 5.06
C PHE A 271 -31.74 4.31 4.13
N ILE A 272 -31.92 5.51 3.55
CA ILE A 272 -33.01 5.83 2.63
C ILE A 272 -32.39 6.64 1.48
N GLY A 273 -32.78 6.34 0.24
CA GLY A 273 -32.29 7.05 -0.96
C GLY A 273 -33.30 7.06 -2.07
N ALA A 274 -33.04 7.83 -3.11
CA ALA A 274 -33.91 7.96 -4.28
C ALA A 274 -34.00 6.66 -5.11
N ASN A 275 -32.99 5.81 -5.05
CA ASN A 275 -32.93 4.52 -5.72
C ASN A 275 -32.12 3.49 -4.90
N ALA A 276 -32.21 2.22 -5.29
CA ALA A 276 -31.53 1.11 -4.61
C ALA A 276 -30.01 1.33 -4.49
N LEU A 277 -29.39 1.79 -5.56
CA LEU A 277 -27.95 2.02 -5.62
C LEU A 277 -27.50 3.08 -4.61
N SER A 278 -28.26 4.18 -4.47
CA SER A 278 -27.93 5.24 -3.52
C SER A 278 -28.01 4.77 -2.06
N VAL A 279 -28.94 3.87 -1.74
CA VAL A 279 -29.09 3.29 -0.40
C VAL A 279 -27.89 2.37 -0.09
N ILE A 280 -27.52 1.55 -1.04
CA ILE A 280 -26.37 0.65 -0.94
C ILE A 280 -25.06 1.42 -0.78
N GLN A 281 -24.85 2.45 -1.59
CA GLN A 281 -23.66 3.32 -1.48
C GLN A 281 -23.60 4.03 -0.13
N GLN A 282 -24.74 4.51 0.39
CA GLN A 282 -24.78 5.11 1.72
C GLN A 282 -24.41 4.10 2.81
N ALA A 283 -24.93 2.88 2.76
CA ALA A 283 -24.60 1.84 3.72
C ALA A 283 -23.11 1.46 3.68
N ALA A 284 -22.51 1.47 2.49
CA ALA A 284 -21.08 1.19 2.31
C ALA A 284 -20.17 2.35 2.73
N ALA A 285 -20.59 3.62 2.49
CA ALA A 285 -19.75 4.80 2.69
C ALA A 285 -19.91 5.46 4.07
N THR A 286 -21.09 5.39 4.69
CA THR A 286 -21.40 6.15 5.91
C THR A 286 -21.84 5.22 7.06
N PRO A 287 -21.49 5.55 8.32
CA PRO A 287 -22.02 4.82 9.46
C PRO A 287 -23.54 5.01 9.59
N ALA A 288 -24.23 4.00 10.14
CA ALA A 288 -25.66 4.08 10.40
C ALA A 288 -26.00 5.27 11.32
N PRO A 289 -27.14 5.96 11.07
CA PRO A 289 -27.55 7.08 11.91
C PRO A 289 -27.77 6.64 13.36
N LYS A 290 -27.38 7.49 14.31
CA LYS A 290 -27.63 7.20 15.73
C LYS A 290 -29.14 7.20 15.98
N LEU A 291 -29.67 6.10 16.52
CA LEU A 291 -31.08 5.93 16.79
C LEU A 291 -31.66 7.05 17.70
N ARG A 292 -30.90 7.50 18.68
CA ARG A 292 -31.34 8.57 19.57
C ARG A 292 -31.41 9.95 18.92
N SER A 293 -30.81 10.15 17.75
CA SER A 293 -31.04 11.37 16.97
C SER A 293 -32.41 11.37 16.29
N LEU A 294 -33.00 10.20 16.08
CA LEU A 294 -34.36 10.03 15.51
C LEU A 294 -35.40 9.80 16.61
N VAL A 295 -35.04 9.13 17.69
CA VAL A 295 -35.88 8.77 18.82
C VAL A 295 -35.17 9.16 20.11
N PRO A 296 -35.22 10.43 20.56
CA PRO A 296 -34.45 10.92 21.71
C PRO A 296 -34.71 10.19 23.03
N SER A 297 -35.92 9.62 23.21
CA SER A 297 -36.33 8.88 24.38
C SER A 297 -35.87 7.42 24.38
N LEU A 298 -35.02 6.99 23.42
CA LEU A 298 -34.57 5.60 23.36
C LEU A 298 -33.49 5.32 24.44
N ASP A 299 -33.56 4.11 25.02
CA ASP A 299 -32.57 3.64 25.97
C ASP A 299 -31.17 3.49 25.31
N ARG A 300 -30.14 3.88 26.06
CA ARG A 300 -28.75 3.83 25.55
C ARG A 300 -28.25 2.41 25.28
N ASN A 301 -28.69 1.43 26.05
CA ASN A 301 -28.26 0.05 25.85
C ASN A 301 -28.87 -0.52 24.57
N LEU A 302 -30.14 -0.21 24.29
CA LEU A 302 -30.81 -0.62 23.08
C LEU A 302 -30.18 0.04 21.83
N GLU A 303 -29.86 1.33 21.91
CA GLU A 303 -29.08 2.01 20.87
C GLU A 303 -27.72 1.31 20.62
N THR A 304 -27.05 0.90 21.72
CA THR A 304 -25.73 0.21 21.62
C THR A 304 -25.85 -1.15 20.94
N ILE A 305 -26.93 -1.92 21.25
CA ILE A 305 -27.19 -3.21 20.61
C ILE A 305 -27.37 -3.04 19.10
N VAL A 306 -28.23 -2.11 18.70
CA VAL A 306 -28.52 -1.85 17.28
C VAL A 306 -27.29 -1.31 16.56
N ALA A 307 -26.57 -0.35 17.15
CA ALA A 307 -25.36 0.19 16.57
C ALA A 307 -24.30 -0.88 16.32
N ARG A 308 -24.14 -1.84 17.25
CA ARG A 308 -23.20 -2.94 17.09
C ARG A 308 -23.60 -3.90 15.97
N CYS A 309 -24.89 -4.14 15.76
CA CYS A 309 -25.33 -4.94 14.61
C CYS A 309 -25.03 -4.24 13.27
N LEU A 310 -25.15 -2.91 13.24
CA LEU A 310 -25.00 -2.07 12.04
C LEU A 310 -23.57 -1.56 11.81
N GLU A 311 -22.57 -2.08 12.55
CA GLU A 311 -21.16 -1.79 12.26
C GLU A 311 -20.80 -2.19 10.83
N ARG A 312 -19.98 -1.39 10.19
CA ARG A 312 -19.57 -1.62 8.79
C ARG A 312 -18.65 -2.83 8.68
N ASP A 313 -17.72 -2.96 9.63
CA ASP A 313 -16.82 -4.09 9.74
C ASP A 313 -17.56 -5.30 10.32
N PRO A 314 -17.70 -6.43 9.59
CA PRO A 314 -18.30 -7.64 10.09
C PRO A 314 -17.70 -8.14 11.41
N GLU A 315 -16.39 -7.98 11.61
CA GLU A 315 -15.69 -8.40 12.83
C GLU A 315 -16.05 -7.55 14.05
N ALA A 316 -16.51 -6.33 13.86
CA ALA A 316 -16.94 -5.44 14.92
C ALA A 316 -18.39 -5.70 15.39
N ARG A 317 -19.17 -6.51 14.64
CA ARG A 317 -20.54 -6.89 14.97
C ARG A 317 -20.58 -7.97 16.07
N TYR A 318 -21.75 -8.45 16.41
CA TYR A 318 -21.88 -9.72 17.14
C TYR A 318 -21.35 -10.85 16.27
N GLN A 319 -20.63 -11.81 16.85
CA GLN A 319 -20.05 -12.92 16.08
C GLN A 319 -21.05 -14.08 15.90
N THR A 320 -22.10 -14.13 16.71
CA THR A 320 -23.23 -15.08 16.58
C THR A 320 -24.55 -14.37 16.80
N ALA A 321 -25.61 -14.88 16.19
CA ALA A 321 -26.96 -14.39 16.44
C ALA A 321 -27.37 -14.66 17.89
N GLY A 322 -26.87 -15.74 18.50
CA GLY A 322 -27.06 -16.04 19.91
C GLY A 322 -26.54 -14.96 20.85
N GLY A 323 -25.39 -14.38 20.55
CA GLY A 323 -24.85 -13.24 21.31
C GLY A 323 -25.73 -11.99 21.24
N LEU A 324 -26.36 -11.74 20.09
CA LEU A 324 -27.34 -10.67 19.92
C LEU A 324 -28.64 -11.00 20.71
N ALA A 325 -29.14 -12.21 20.59
CA ALA A 325 -30.35 -12.66 21.32
C ALA A 325 -30.16 -12.50 22.84
N GLU A 326 -28.99 -12.91 23.35
CA GLU A 326 -28.67 -12.78 24.79
C GLU A 326 -28.68 -11.31 25.24
N ASP A 327 -28.15 -10.39 24.48
CA ASP A 327 -28.17 -8.97 24.83
C ASP A 327 -29.60 -8.37 24.74
N LEU A 328 -30.44 -8.80 23.80
CA LEU A 328 -31.85 -8.42 23.74
C LEU A 328 -32.64 -8.96 24.97
N GLU A 329 -32.42 -10.21 25.36
CA GLU A 329 -33.02 -10.84 26.53
C GLU A 329 -32.55 -10.17 27.83
N ARG A 330 -31.25 -9.89 27.96
CA ARG A 330 -30.70 -9.11 29.09
C ARG A 330 -31.31 -7.73 29.21
N TRP A 331 -31.53 -7.06 28.07
CA TRP A 331 -32.20 -5.77 28.07
C TRP A 331 -33.67 -5.90 28.55
N LEU A 332 -34.38 -6.91 28.10
CA LEU A 332 -35.76 -7.19 28.54
C LEU A 332 -35.87 -7.48 30.05
N GLU A 333 -34.86 -8.12 30.61
CA GLU A 333 -34.77 -8.45 32.02
C GLU A 333 -34.15 -7.35 32.87
N GLY A 334 -33.78 -6.20 32.27
CA GLY A 334 -33.09 -5.10 32.97
C GLY A 334 -31.67 -5.44 33.42
N ARG A 335 -31.03 -6.49 32.84
CA ARG A 335 -29.65 -6.87 33.11
C ARG A 335 -28.68 -6.06 32.24
N PRO A 336 -27.40 -5.87 32.66
CA PRO A 336 -26.38 -5.22 31.84
C PRO A 336 -26.13 -6.01 30.56
N ILE A 337 -26.12 -5.35 29.42
CA ILE A 337 -25.78 -5.92 28.13
C ILE A 337 -24.27 -6.18 27.99
N ILE A 338 -23.90 -7.21 27.22
CA ILE A 338 -22.48 -7.58 26.96
C ILE A 338 -21.83 -6.60 26.00
N ALA A 339 -22.58 -6.08 25.04
CA ALA A 339 -22.11 -5.09 24.08
C ALA A 339 -21.54 -3.82 24.71
N ARG A 340 -21.90 -3.53 25.94
CA ARG A 340 -21.38 -2.40 26.70
C ARG A 340 -20.49 -2.91 27.82
N PRO A 341 -19.14 -2.89 27.67
CA PRO A 341 -18.26 -3.31 28.77
C PRO A 341 -18.53 -2.43 29.98
N VAL A 342 -18.87 -3.08 31.11
CA VAL A 342 -18.94 -2.42 32.42
C VAL A 342 -17.60 -1.71 32.60
N ARG A 343 -17.60 -0.38 32.80
CA ARG A 343 -16.37 0.40 33.02
C ARG A 343 -15.48 -0.34 34.01
N ALA A 344 -14.21 -0.52 33.65
CA ALA A 344 -13.23 -1.31 34.38
C ALA A 344 -13.24 -1.07 35.91
N PRO A 345 -13.38 0.16 36.44
CA PRO A 345 -13.40 0.40 37.87
C PRO A 345 -14.58 -0.26 38.60
N ALA A 346 -15.77 -0.32 37.96
CA ALA A 346 -16.94 -0.95 38.60
C ALA A 346 -16.88 -2.49 38.57
N ARG A 347 -16.12 -3.09 37.64
CA ARG A 347 -15.86 -4.54 37.59
C ARG A 347 -14.83 -4.93 38.64
N VAL A 348 -13.74 -4.16 38.77
CA VAL A 348 -12.67 -4.35 39.74
C VAL A 348 -13.21 -4.21 41.14
N PHE A 349 -14.04 -3.17 41.42
CA PHE A 349 -14.65 -2.95 42.74
C PHE A 349 -15.61 -4.07 43.17
N ARG A 350 -16.39 -4.65 42.24
CA ARG A 350 -17.27 -5.79 42.56
C ARG A 350 -16.49 -7.09 42.75
N TRP A 351 -15.40 -7.28 41.97
CA TRP A 351 -14.52 -8.43 42.07
C TRP A 351 -13.70 -8.38 43.39
N SER A 352 -13.13 -7.22 43.74
CA SER A 352 -12.34 -7.04 44.96
C SER A 352 -13.14 -7.31 46.23
N ARG A 353 -14.44 -6.93 46.24
CA ARG A 353 -15.34 -7.23 47.36
C ARG A 353 -15.70 -8.72 47.48
N ARG A 354 -15.64 -9.47 46.36
CA ARG A 354 -15.92 -10.92 46.37
C ARG A 354 -14.70 -11.78 46.64
N ASN A 355 -13.49 -11.26 46.42
CA ASN A 355 -12.23 -11.99 46.56
C ASN A 355 -11.17 -11.10 47.25
N PRO A 356 -11.29 -10.82 48.56
CA PRO A 356 -10.42 -9.85 49.21
C PRO A 356 -8.94 -10.28 49.26
N ILE A 357 -8.66 -11.58 49.37
CA ILE A 357 -7.29 -12.13 49.36
C ILE A 357 -6.65 -12.02 47.98
N LEU A 358 -7.37 -12.34 46.93
CA LEU A 358 -6.90 -12.20 45.54
C LEU A 358 -6.76 -10.73 45.14
N ALA A 359 -7.66 -9.86 45.62
CA ALA A 359 -7.62 -8.44 45.36
C ALA A 359 -6.37 -7.78 45.99
N SER A 360 -6.00 -8.19 47.20
CA SER A 360 -4.76 -7.71 47.83
C SER A 360 -3.50 -8.23 47.15
N ALA A 361 -3.50 -9.49 46.67
CA ALA A 361 -2.39 -10.02 45.88
C ALA A 361 -2.24 -9.29 44.55
N VAL A 362 -3.35 -9.02 43.85
CA VAL A 362 -3.36 -8.25 42.60
C VAL A 362 -2.93 -6.81 42.84
N ALA A 363 -3.35 -6.19 43.94
CA ALA A 363 -2.90 -4.84 44.30
C ALA A 363 -1.40 -4.80 44.59
N ALA A 364 -0.86 -5.83 45.26
CA ALA A 364 0.58 -5.96 45.52
C ALA A 364 1.37 -6.18 44.20
N CYS A 365 0.85 -7.01 43.28
CA CYS A 365 1.45 -7.21 41.95
C CYS A 365 1.38 -5.93 41.10
N LEU A 366 0.28 -5.17 41.18
CA LEU A 366 0.13 -3.89 40.47
C LEU A 366 1.08 -2.82 41.06
N LEU A 367 1.25 -2.79 42.40
CA LEU A 367 2.24 -1.94 43.03
C LEU A 367 3.67 -2.30 42.64
N LEU A 368 3.99 -3.57 42.62
CA LEU A 368 5.28 -4.08 42.12
C LEU A 368 5.46 -3.74 40.62
N GLY A 369 4.41 -3.92 39.83
CA GLY A 369 4.39 -3.54 38.41
C GLY A 369 4.53 -2.02 38.19
N LEU A 370 3.94 -1.20 39.07
CA LEU A 370 4.13 0.25 39.08
C LEU A 370 5.55 0.66 39.45
N VAL A 371 6.15 -0.01 40.44
CA VAL A 371 7.55 0.19 40.82
C VAL A 371 8.49 -0.24 39.70
N VAL A 372 8.24 -1.41 39.09
CA VAL A 372 8.98 -1.90 37.90
C VAL A 372 8.72 -0.99 36.71
N GLY A 373 7.49 -0.58 36.48
CA GLY A 373 7.12 0.37 35.42
C GLY A 373 7.70 1.77 35.65
N TRP A 374 7.82 2.21 36.89
CA TRP A 374 8.51 3.46 37.27
C TRP A 374 10.02 3.35 37.04
N LEU A 375 10.63 2.23 37.41
CA LEU A 375 12.04 1.93 37.10
C LEU A 375 12.30 1.75 35.58
N LEU A 376 11.32 1.21 34.84
CA LEU A 376 11.39 1.07 33.37
C LEU A 376 10.99 2.35 32.63
N ARG A 377 10.24 3.27 33.27
CA ARG A 377 9.83 4.56 32.69
C ARG A 377 11.03 5.37 32.21
N GLU A 378 12.13 5.33 32.95
CA GLU A 378 13.38 5.99 32.57
C GLU A 378 13.99 5.36 31.28
N LYS A 379 13.68 4.09 30.97
CA LYS A 379 14.16 3.42 29.73
C LYS A 379 13.21 3.53 28.53
N PHE A 380 11.89 3.63 28.75
CA PHE A 380 10.89 3.54 27.67
C PHE A 380 10.10 4.83 27.42
N LEU A 381 10.08 5.75 28.38
CA LEU A 381 9.40 7.05 28.28
C LEU A 381 10.37 8.19 28.59
N ALA A 382 11.67 7.95 28.40
CA ALA A 382 12.61 9.08 28.40
C ALA A 382 12.07 10.10 27.38
N PRO A 383 11.81 11.36 27.77
CA PRO A 383 11.60 12.41 26.80
C PRO A 383 12.78 12.31 25.83
N LYS A 384 12.50 12.39 24.51
CA LYS A 384 13.52 12.43 23.47
C LYS A 384 14.65 13.29 24.04
N ALA A 385 15.85 12.71 24.22
CA ALA A 385 16.95 13.43 24.88
C ALA A 385 17.05 14.81 24.24
N PRO A 386 17.16 15.87 25.02
CA PRO A 386 17.27 17.21 24.44
C PRO A 386 18.37 17.19 23.40
N ALA A 387 18.11 17.85 22.27
CA ALA A 387 19.08 17.90 21.17
C ALA A 387 20.44 18.35 21.74
N PRO A 388 21.56 17.75 21.33
CA PRO A 388 22.87 18.15 21.82
C PRO A 388 23.06 19.67 21.63
N GLU A 389 23.52 20.39 22.63
CA GLU A 389 23.71 21.85 22.53
C GLU A 389 24.61 22.24 21.37
N LYS A 390 25.62 21.41 21.09
CA LYS A 390 26.52 21.55 19.94
C LYS A 390 25.98 20.77 18.72
N SER A 391 24.78 21.17 18.26
CA SER A 391 24.16 20.58 17.08
C SER A 391 23.49 21.65 16.24
N ILE A 392 23.63 21.52 14.90
CA ILE A 392 23.19 22.53 13.94
C ILE A 392 22.60 21.91 12.67
N ALA A 393 21.56 22.54 12.16
CA ALA A 393 21.07 22.34 10.81
C ALA A 393 21.22 23.62 9.99
N VAL A 394 21.82 23.53 8.81
CA VAL A 394 21.96 24.63 7.86
C VAL A 394 20.82 24.54 6.85
N LEU A 395 19.81 25.37 7.00
CA LEU A 395 18.66 25.35 6.08
C LEU A 395 19.02 25.86 4.69
N PRO A 396 18.27 25.49 3.64
CA PRO A 396 18.48 26.00 2.31
C PRO A 396 18.41 27.52 2.27
N PHE A 397 19.45 28.15 1.71
CA PHE A 397 19.54 29.60 1.60
C PHE A 397 18.59 30.11 0.52
N GLU A 398 17.96 31.25 0.77
CA GLU A 398 17.10 31.89 -0.20
C GLU A 398 17.91 32.56 -1.31
N ASN A 399 17.52 32.31 -2.56
CA ASN A 399 18.11 33.01 -3.70
C ASN A 399 17.38 34.34 -3.94
N LEU A 400 17.98 35.44 -3.54
CA LEU A 400 17.50 36.80 -3.75
C LEU A 400 18.03 37.42 -5.06
N SER A 401 18.77 36.68 -5.89
CA SER A 401 19.18 37.11 -7.20
C SER A 401 17.96 37.20 -8.14
N GLY A 402 17.91 38.24 -8.99
CA GLY A 402 16.80 38.40 -9.95
C GLY A 402 16.69 37.29 -11.01
N ASN A 403 17.66 36.40 -11.09
CA ASN A 403 17.70 35.26 -12.01
C ASN A 403 17.48 33.93 -11.25
N LYS A 404 16.39 33.23 -11.54
CA LYS A 404 16.12 31.89 -10.97
C LYS A 404 17.21 30.86 -11.31
N GLN A 405 17.94 31.05 -12.42
CA GLN A 405 19.04 30.17 -12.83
C GLN A 405 20.21 30.19 -11.84
N ASN A 406 20.30 31.19 -10.95
CA ASN A 406 21.35 31.26 -9.93
C ASN A 406 21.01 30.48 -8.64
N SER A 407 19.92 29.71 -8.64
CA SER A 407 19.57 28.89 -7.44
C SER A 407 20.66 27.89 -7.05
N TYR A 408 21.36 27.30 -8.05
CA TYR A 408 22.48 26.40 -7.80
C TYR A 408 23.61 27.05 -6.98
N PHE A 409 23.80 28.36 -7.15
CA PHE A 409 24.84 29.08 -6.43
C PHE A 409 24.48 29.27 -4.94
N ALA A 410 23.21 29.61 -4.63
CA ALA A 410 22.77 29.70 -3.25
C ALA A 410 22.77 28.31 -2.56
N ASP A 411 22.35 27.29 -3.30
CA ASP A 411 22.41 25.89 -2.85
C ASP A 411 23.85 25.44 -2.61
N GLY A 412 24.82 25.87 -3.46
CA GLY A 412 26.22 25.53 -3.32
C GLY A 412 26.91 26.25 -2.16
N VAL A 413 26.64 27.54 -1.96
CA VAL A 413 27.15 28.28 -0.78
C VAL A 413 26.68 27.65 0.51
N GLN A 414 25.41 27.25 0.59
CA GLN A 414 24.85 26.54 1.76
C GLN A 414 25.56 25.20 2.00
N ASP A 415 25.79 24.43 0.92
CA ASP A 415 26.43 23.11 1.03
C ASP A 415 27.90 23.18 1.46
N GLU A 416 28.64 24.18 0.99
CA GLU A 416 30.03 24.40 1.40
C GLU A 416 30.13 24.82 2.88
N ILE A 417 29.25 25.73 3.35
CA ILE A 417 29.16 26.06 4.78
C ILE A 417 28.85 24.82 5.61
N LEU A 418 27.92 24.00 5.16
CA LEU A 418 27.55 22.73 5.82
C LEU A 418 28.77 21.79 5.84
N THR A 419 29.50 21.68 4.71
CA THR A 419 30.67 20.84 4.58
C THR A 419 31.80 21.30 5.51
N ASP A 420 32.06 22.60 5.61
CA ASP A 420 33.05 23.16 6.53
C ASP A 420 32.70 22.90 7.98
N LEU A 421 31.42 23.07 8.36
CA LEU A 421 30.95 22.74 9.71
C LEU A 421 31.05 21.23 9.99
N ALA A 422 30.81 20.36 9.01
CA ALA A 422 30.92 18.91 9.16
C ALA A 422 32.35 18.40 9.40
N LYS A 423 33.37 19.20 9.09
CA LYS A 423 34.79 18.91 9.40
C LYS A 423 35.12 19.12 10.89
N ILE A 424 34.25 19.78 11.65
CA ILE A 424 34.42 20.06 13.09
C ILE A 424 33.94 18.87 13.87
N ALA A 425 34.84 18.13 14.52
CA ALA A 425 34.54 16.88 15.20
C ALA A 425 33.54 17.01 16.37
N ASP A 426 33.60 18.11 17.10
CA ASP A 426 32.83 18.40 18.30
C ASP A 426 31.40 18.95 18.01
N LEU A 427 31.04 19.07 16.71
CA LEU A 427 29.80 19.66 16.24
C LEU A 427 28.95 18.63 15.49
N LYS A 428 27.77 18.29 16.00
CA LYS A 428 26.80 17.50 15.23
C LYS A 428 26.19 18.37 14.14
N VAL A 429 26.44 18.05 12.88
CA VAL A 429 25.91 18.78 11.71
C VAL A 429 24.94 17.88 10.95
N ILE A 430 23.72 18.39 10.70
CA ILE A 430 22.73 17.68 9.90
C ILE A 430 23.06 17.81 8.41
N SER A 431 23.04 16.69 7.72
CA SER A 431 23.32 16.63 6.29
C SER A 431 22.27 17.39 5.45
N ARG A 432 22.70 17.84 4.27
CA ARG A 432 21.89 18.58 3.32
C ARG A 432 20.57 17.89 2.97
N SER A 433 20.58 16.59 2.72
CA SER A 433 19.37 15.82 2.33
C SER A 433 18.22 15.99 3.31
N SER A 434 18.52 16.00 4.61
CA SER A 434 17.49 16.17 5.65
C SER A 434 16.94 17.59 5.75
N VAL A 435 17.66 18.60 5.29
CA VAL A 435 17.21 20.01 5.35
C VAL A 435 16.54 20.50 4.07
N MET A 436 16.72 19.82 2.95
CA MET A 436 16.14 20.19 1.65
C MET A 436 14.61 20.33 1.63
N PRO A 437 13.81 19.51 2.36
CA PRO A 437 12.36 19.67 2.43
C PRO A 437 11.91 21.04 2.99
N TYR A 438 12.79 21.76 3.69
CA TYR A 438 12.52 23.09 4.26
C TYR A 438 12.94 24.26 3.34
N LYS A 439 13.08 24.03 2.02
CA LYS A 439 13.37 25.06 1.03
C LYS A 439 12.25 26.10 0.96
N SER A 440 12.59 27.35 0.59
CA SER A 440 11.69 28.53 0.59
C SER A 440 10.32 28.27 -0.02
N GLY A 441 9.28 28.86 0.61
CA GLY A 441 7.85 28.74 0.22
C GLY A 441 7.00 27.96 1.22
N VAL A 442 7.58 27.33 2.23
CA VAL A 442 6.90 26.70 3.34
C VAL A 442 7.06 27.58 4.58
N GLU A 443 5.99 27.80 5.34
CA GLU A 443 6.03 28.49 6.64
C GLU A 443 6.99 27.72 7.57
N ARG A 444 8.13 28.33 7.92
CA ARG A 444 9.19 27.68 8.68
C ARG A 444 8.92 27.81 10.17
N ASN A 445 8.52 26.72 10.79
CA ASN A 445 8.48 26.61 12.25
C ASN A 445 9.80 26.00 12.73
N LEU A 446 10.74 26.85 13.17
CA LEU A 446 12.10 26.43 13.53
C LEU A 446 12.14 25.48 14.71
N ARG A 447 11.21 25.59 15.67
CA ARG A 447 11.08 24.65 16.78
C ARG A 447 10.75 23.26 16.27
N LYS A 448 9.76 23.15 15.41
CA LYS A 448 9.38 21.86 14.80
C LYS A 448 10.53 21.27 13.98
N ILE A 449 11.22 22.10 13.20
CA ILE A 449 12.41 21.68 12.43
C ILE A 449 13.50 21.17 13.36
N GLY A 450 13.79 21.89 14.47
CA GLY A 450 14.77 21.47 15.46
C GLY A 450 14.42 20.14 16.12
N GLU A 451 13.14 19.91 16.44
CA GLU A 451 12.63 18.64 16.99
C GLU A 451 12.71 17.49 16.00
N GLU A 452 12.35 17.74 14.72
CA GLU A 452 12.39 16.73 13.64
C GLU A 452 13.83 16.31 13.32
N LEU A 453 14.76 17.26 13.26
CA LEU A 453 16.15 17.04 12.94
C LEU A 453 17.00 16.68 14.17
N GLY A 454 16.49 16.87 15.37
CA GLY A 454 17.21 16.62 16.62
C GLY A 454 18.41 17.55 16.78
N VAL A 455 18.23 18.87 16.54
CA VAL A 455 19.25 19.90 16.67
C VAL A 455 18.80 21.04 17.58
N ALA A 456 19.75 21.63 18.30
CA ALA A 456 19.51 22.77 19.15
C ALA A 456 19.57 24.10 18.40
N ARG A 457 20.27 24.16 17.27
CA ARG A 457 20.52 25.39 16.50
C ARG A 457 20.18 25.22 15.03
N VAL A 458 19.74 26.31 14.42
CA VAL A 458 19.43 26.39 13.00
C VAL A 458 20.14 27.59 12.41
N LEU A 459 20.82 27.40 11.28
CA LEU A 459 21.38 28.45 10.45
C LEU A 459 20.45 28.70 9.26
N GLU A 460 19.96 29.93 9.13
CA GLU A 460 19.24 30.42 7.98
C GLU A 460 20.05 31.46 7.24
N GLY A 461 19.75 31.65 5.95
CA GLY A 461 20.43 32.66 5.18
C GLY A 461 19.80 32.95 3.83
N SER A 462 20.35 33.96 3.17
CA SER A 462 20.02 34.30 1.79
C SER A 462 21.27 34.68 1.01
N VAL A 463 21.24 34.43 -0.30
CA VAL A 463 22.32 34.74 -1.21
C VAL A 463 21.80 35.57 -2.37
N GLN A 464 22.46 36.69 -2.63
CA GLN A 464 22.20 37.53 -3.79
C GLN A 464 23.48 37.68 -4.61
N ARG A 465 23.43 37.21 -5.86
CA ARG A 465 24.53 37.36 -6.83
C ARG A 465 24.17 38.40 -7.90
N SER A 466 24.98 39.40 -8.10
CA SER A 466 24.84 40.42 -9.15
C SER A 466 26.19 40.63 -9.85
N GLY A 467 26.31 40.02 -11.03
CA GLY A 467 27.60 40.03 -11.76
C GLY A 467 28.72 39.38 -10.93
N ASN A 468 29.74 40.15 -10.59
CA ASN A 468 30.92 39.73 -9.81
C ASN A 468 30.75 40.00 -8.28
N ARG A 469 29.59 40.49 -7.83
CA ARG A 469 29.32 40.74 -6.39
C ARG A 469 28.42 39.70 -5.83
N VAL A 470 28.71 39.30 -4.58
CA VAL A 470 27.91 38.35 -3.80
C VAL A 470 27.61 38.98 -2.45
N ARG A 471 26.33 38.98 -2.09
CA ARG A 471 25.87 39.32 -0.77
C ARG A 471 25.28 38.06 -0.11
N VAL A 472 25.81 37.71 1.06
CA VAL A 472 25.34 36.59 1.86
C VAL A 472 24.87 37.11 3.21
N ASN A 473 23.61 36.85 3.57
CA ASN A 473 23.10 37.04 4.91
C ASN A 473 23.06 35.71 5.60
N ALA A 474 23.53 35.62 6.84
CA ALA A 474 23.47 34.39 7.62
C ALA A 474 23.05 34.71 9.05
N GLN A 475 22.16 33.86 9.63
CA GLN A 475 21.60 34.02 10.96
C GLN A 475 21.58 32.69 11.69
N LEU A 476 22.15 32.65 12.89
CA LEU A 476 22.11 31.49 13.80
C LEU A 476 20.99 31.69 14.82
N ILE A 477 20.08 30.73 14.89
CA ILE A 477 18.88 30.80 15.69
C ILE A 477 18.81 29.61 16.64
N ASP A 478 18.39 29.84 17.88
CA ASP A 478 18.06 28.78 18.84
C ASP A 478 16.70 28.15 18.48
N ALA A 479 16.71 26.87 18.13
CA ALA A 479 15.52 26.17 17.68
C ALA A 479 14.45 25.96 18.79
N HIS A 480 14.80 26.13 20.08
CA HIS A 480 13.86 25.93 21.17
C HIS A 480 12.96 27.14 21.43
N ASN A 481 13.49 28.36 21.21
CA ASN A 481 12.82 29.60 21.58
C ASN A 481 12.82 30.67 20.50
N ASP A 482 13.29 30.32 19.29
CA ASP A 482 13.39 31.19 18.12
C ASP A 482 14.27 32.46 18.35
N ALA A 483 15.19 32.39 19.33
CA ALA A 483 16.08 33.51 19.64
C ALA A 483 17.25 33.58 18.65
N HIS A 484 17.48 34.78 18.10
CA HIS A 484 18.63 35.03 17.25
C HIS A 484 19.89 35.12 18.11
N LEU A 485 20.83 34.20 17.91
CA LEU A 485 22.10 34.15 18.61
C LEU A 485 23.18 34.97 17.94
N TRP A 486 23.13 35.01 16.60
CA TRP A 486 24.09 35.73 15.77
C TRP A 486 23.46 36.02 14.40
N ALA A 487 23.80 37.16 13.80
CA ALA A 487 23.42 37.52 12.43
C ALA A 487 24.49 38.42 11.82
N GLN A 488 24.87 38.14 10.56
CA GLN A 488 25.84 38.94 9.83
C GLN A 488 25.55 38.97 8.34
N THR A 489 25.88 40.11 7.73
CA THR A 489 25.80 40.30 6.26
C THR A 489 27.20 40.47 5.71
N TYR A 490 27.50 39.72 4.67
CA TYR A 490 28.74 39.81 3.90
C TYR A 490 28.42 40.35 2.50
N ASP A 491 29.16 41.36 2.06
CA ASP A 491 29.00 41.97 0.72
C ASP A 491 30.41 42.10 0.15
N ARG A 492 30.80 41.19 -0.75
CA ARG A 492 32.17 41.05 -1.28
C ARG A 492 32.15 40.64 -2.75
N ASP A 493 33.32 40.60 -3.35
CA ASP A 493 33.51 40.08 -4.70
C ASP A 493 33.34 38.55 -4.73
N LEU A 494 32.91 38.01 -5.87
CA LEU A 494 32.70 36.58 -6.06
C LEU A 494 33.97 35.75 -5.76
N ALA A 495 35.16 36.33 -6.01
CA ALA A 495 36.46 35.69 -5.70
C ALA A 495 36.67 35.46 -4.20
N ASP A 496 35.98 36.20 -3.34
CA ASP A 496 36.09 36.11 -1.89
C ASP A 496 34.99 35.22 -1.25
N VAL A 497 34.21 34.49 -2.06
CA VAL A 497 33.09 33.65 -1.55
C VAL A 497 33.59 32.61 -0.55
N PHE A 498 34.79 32.05 -0.73
CA PHE A 498 35.40 31.10 0.21
C PHE A 498 35.72 31.72 1.56
N ALA A 499 36.19 32.97 1.55
CA ALA A 499 36.44 33.71 2.79
C ALA A 499 35.14 33.91 3.57
N ILE A 500 34.04 34.20 2.87
CA ILE A 500 32.70 34.32 3.49
C ILE A 500 32.28 32.99 4.12
N GLN A 501 32.44 31.86 3.42
CA GLN A 501 32.06 30.53 3.93
C GLN A 501 32.86 30.17 5.18
N SER A 502 34.17 30.33 5.12
CA SER A 502 35.08 30.07 6.26
C SER A 502 34.79 30.99 7.47
N GLU A 503 34.51 32.29 7.22
CA GLU A 503 34.16 33.24 8.28
C GLU A 503 32.85 32.85 8.95
N ILE A 504 31.85 32.44 8.19
CA ILE A 504 30.58 31.96 8.73
C ILE A 504 30.81 30.69 9.58
N ALA A 505 31.55 29.69 9.07
CA ALA A 505 31.81 28.45 9.81
C ALA A 505 32.56 28.72 11.13
N LYS A 506 33.57 29.60 11.12
CA LYS A 506 34.29 30.02 12.32
C LYS A 506 33.40 30.76 13.32
N ALA A 507 32.59 31.72 12.86
CA ALA A 507 31.66 32.46 13.69
C ALA A 507 30.66 31.54 14.39
N ILE A 508 30.17 30.53 13.67
CA ILE A 508 29.24 29.52 14.23
C ILE A 508 29.97 28.68 15.29
N ALA A 509 31.19 28.20 15.01
CA ALA A 509 31.97 27.44 15.97
C ALA A 509 32.20 28.23 17.27
N ASP A 510 32.51 29.52 17.14
CA ASP A 510 32.67 30.42 18.29
C ASP A 510 31.37 30.61 19.08
N GLN A 511 30.24 30.83 18.39
CA GLN A 511 28.93 30.98 19.04
C GLN A 511 28.52 29.71 19.78
N LEU A 512 28.87 28.54 19.26
CA LEU A 512 28.57 27.24 19.86
C LEU A 512 29.63 26.80 20.88
N ARG A 513 30.61 27.66 21.16
CA ARG A 513 31.74 27.41 22.07
C ARG A 513 32.49 26.09 21.72
N VAL A 514 32.64 25.84 20.44
CA VAL A 514 33.43 24.73 19.94
C VAL A 514 34.87 25.24 19.73
N ARG A 515 35.83 24.58 20.38
CA ARG A 515 37.24 24.91 20.16
C ARG A 515 37.75 24.20 18.92
N LEU A 516 38.12 24.96 17.90
CA LEU A 516 38.75 24.41 16.71
C LEU A 516 40.18 24.01 17.03
N SER A 517 40.62 22.86 16.59
CA SER A 517 42.03 22.48 16.54
C SER A 517 42.75 23.27 15.44
N GLY A 518 44.04 23.49 15.56
CA GLY A 518 44.83 24.19 14.55
C GLY A 518 44.73 23.52 13.17
N ARG A 519 44.45 22.21 13.12
CA ARG A 519 44.19 21.48 11.85
C ARG A 519 42.82 21.83 11.26
N GLU A 520 41.77 21.85 12.08
CA GLU A 520 40.43 22.22 11.62
C GLU A 520 40.40 23.66 11.12
N GLU A 521 41.07 24.58 11.82
CA GLU A 521 41.20 25.97 11.38
C GLU A 521 41.87 26.09 10.00
N GLN A 522 42.96 25.31 9.75
CA GLN A 522 43.64 25.28 8.47
C GLN A 522 42.76 24.70 7.35
N VAL A 523 42.02 23.61 7.64
CA VAL A 523 41.17 22.96 6.66
C VAL A 523 39.96 23.82 6.28
N ILE A 524 39.31 24.49 7.26
CA ILE A 524 38.20 25.43 7.02
C ILE A 524 38.70 26.69 6.28
N ALA A 525 39.93 27.13 6.52
CA ALA A 525 40.50 28.31 5.84
C ALA A 525 41.04 28.01 4.44
N ALA A 526 41.17 26.73 4.07
CA ALA A 526 41.73 26.34 2.79
C ALA A 526 40.83 26.74 1.63
N LYS A 527 41.35 27.48 0.66
CA LYS A 527 40.63 27.82 -0.57
C LYS A 527 40.74 26.67 -1.56
N PRO A 528 39.62 26.10 -2.01
CA PRO A 528 39.66 24.92 -2.87
C PRO A 528 40.26 25.19 -4.27
N THR A 529 40.01 26.40 -4.82
CA THR A 529 40.55 26.87 -6.11
C THR A 529 40.61 28.40 -6.15
N ASP A 530 41.54 28.96 -6.91
CA ASP A 530 41.60 30.40 -7.22
C ASP A 530 40.80 30.76 -8.47
N ASN A 531 40.38 29.78 -9.25
CA ASN A 531 39.63 29.97 -10.47
C ASN A 531 38.11 30.00 -10.21
N VAL A 532 37.52 31.20 -10.30
CA VAL A 532 36.09 31.43 -10.03
C VAL A 532 35.21 30.67 -11.01
N GLU A 533 35.61 30.52 -12.27
CA GLU A 533 34.87 29.82 -13.30
C GLU A 533 34.87 28.29 -13.02
N ALA A 534 36.05 27.77 -12.58
CA ALA A 534 36.17 26.38 -12.16
C ALA A 534 35.25 26.07 -10.95
N TYR A 535 35.16 27.01 -10.01
CA TYR A 535 34.27 26.88 -8.87
C TYR A 535 32.78 26.95 -9.27
N ASP A 536 32.42 27.86 -10.17
CA ASP A 536 31.02 27.93 -10.67
C ASP A 536 30.63 26.61 -11.36
N ALA A 537 31.52 26.05 -12.18
CA ALA A 537 31.32 24.74 -12.80
C ALA A 537 31.18 23.63 -11.74
N TYR A 538 32.06 23.63 -10.72
CA TYR A 538 31.97 22.69 -9.60
C TYR A 538 30.60 22.75 -8.87
N LEU A 539 30.12 23.95 -8.54
CA LEU A 539 28.83 24.14 -7.89
C LEU A 539 27.65 23.64 -8.76
N ARG A 540 27.74 23.78 -10.07
CA ARG A 540 26.76 23.20 -11.00
C ARG A 540 26.81 21.67 -10.98
N GLY A 541 27.98 21.08 -10.98
CA GLY A 541 28.20 19.63 -10.83
C GLY A 541 27.62 19.12 -9.52
N LEU A 542 27.90 19.84 -8.44
CA LEU A 542 27.37 19.53 -7.10
C LEU A 542 25.83 19.56 -7.09
N ALA A 543 25.21 20.57 -7.70
CA ALA A 543 23.76 20.68 -7.79
C ALA A 543 23.08 19.49 -8.51
N TYR A 544 23.78 18.85 -9.46
CA TYR A 544 23.31 17.62 -10.10
C TYR A 544 23.55 16.39 -9.20
N SER A 545 24.72 16.28 -8.55
CA SER A 545 25.08 15.13 -7.71
C SER A 545 24.28 15.05 -6.40
N LEU A 546 23.67 16.16 -5.97
CA LEU A 546 22.88 16.28 -4.74
C LEU A 546 21.38 16.13 -4.96
N LYS A 547 20.92 15.82 -6.17
CA LYS A 547 19.50 15.52 -6.42
C LYS A 547 19.13 14.17 -5.78
N THR A 548 17.93 14.13 -5.21
CA THR A 548 17.43 12.97 -4.46
C THR A 548 17.34 11.70 -5.33
N VAL A 549 17.02 11.88 -6.62
CA VAL A 549 16.90 10.78 -7.56
C VAL A 549 18.18 10.65 -8.38
N ASN A 550 18.85 9.50 -8.26
CA ASN A 550 20.06 9.19 -9.02
C ASN A 550 19.69 8.66 -10.42
N THR A 551 19.35 9.59 -11.32
CA THR A 551 19.06 9.26 -12.73
C THR A 551 20.30 9.37 -13.58
N THR A 552 20.31 8.69 -14.75
CA THR A 552 21.35 8.84 -15.78
C THR A 552 21.58 10.30 -16.15
N ALA A 553 20.52 11.09 -16.33
CA ALA A 553 20.61 12.52 -16.65
C ALA A 553 21.33 13.33 -15.56
N ASN A 554 21.07 13.02 -14.28
CA ASN A 554 21.74 13.68 -13.16
C ASN A 554 23.22 13.30 -13.07
N ALA A 555 23.55 12.02 -13.26
CA ALA A 555 24.92 11.53 -13.25
C ALA A 555 25.75 12.14 -14.40
N LEU A 556 25.21 12.17 -15.61
CA LEU A 556 25.84 12.80 -16.77
C LEU A 556 25.99 14.32 -16.58
N GLY A 557 25.00 14.98 -16.00
CA GLY A 557 25.08 16.41 -15.67
C GLY A 557 26.16 16.71 -14.66
N ALA A 558 26.27 15.93 -13.59
CA ALA A 558 27.32 16.06 -12.59
C ALA A 558 28.71 15.83 -13.21
N GLN A 559 28.89 14.72 -13.94
CA GLN A 559 30.13 14.37 -14.63
C GLN A 559 30.60 15.50 -15.58
N LYS A 560 29.67 15.99 -16.41
CA LYS A 560 29.97 17.09 -17.36
C LYS A 560 30.54 18.31 -16.67
N TYR A 561 29.94 18.77 -15.60
CA TYR A 561 30.32 19.98 -14.93
C TYR A 561 31.59 19.80 -14.06
N PHE A 562 31.79 18.62 -13.45
CA PHE A 562 33.08 18.35 -12.78
C PHE A 562 34.23 18.22 -13.78
N LYS A 563 34.04 17.63 -14.95
CA LYS A 563 35.00 17.64 -16.05
C LYS A 563 35.35 19.07 -16.49
N GLU A 564 34.38 19.94 -16.58
CA GLU A 564 34.60 21.34 -16.90
C GLU A 564 35.36 22.06 -15.77
N ALA A 565 35.03 21.81 -14.52
CA ALA A 565 35.71 22.38 -13.37
C ALA A 565 37.22 22.05 -13.38
N VAL A 566 37.57 20.76 -13.56
CA VAL A 566 39.00 20.34 -13.60
C VAL A 566 39.72 20.72 -14.89
N ARG A 567 38.98 20.94 -15.98
CA ARG A 567 39.55 21.51 -17.24
C ARG A 567 39.92 22.97 -17.06
N LEU A 568 39.09 23.75 -16.36
CA LEU A 568 39.33 25.18 -16.09
C LEU A 568 40.43 25.37 -15.05
N ASP A 569 40.52 24.51 -14.06
CA ASP A 569 41.63 24.49 -13.09
C ASP A 569 42.08 23.03 -12.83
N PRO A 570 43.13 22.58 -13.51
CA PRO A 570 43.75 21.28 -13.32
C PRO A 570 44.30 21.02 -11.90
N LYS A 571 44.49 22.07 -11.08
CA LYS A 571 44.97 21.96 -9.70
C LYS A 571 43.82 21.86 -8.69
N PHE A 572 42.59 21.88 -9.13
CA PHE A 572 41.42 21.82 -8.28
C PHE A 572 41.20 20.39 -7.75
N ALA A 573 41.86 20.03 -6.65
CA ALA A 573 41.88 18.69 -6.09
C ALA A 573 40.47 18.21 -5.71
N LEU A 574 39.62 19.06 -5.11
CA LEU A 574 38.24 18.72 -4.75
C LEU A 574 37.37 18.44 -6.00
N GLY A 575 37.56 19.17 -7.09
CA GLY A 575 36.92 18.92 -8.37
C GLY A 575 37.26 17.52 -8.92
N TRP A 576 38.52 17.13 -8.87
CA TRP A 576 38.99 15.79 -9.25
C TRP A 576 38.42 14.70 -8.34
N ALA A 577 38.35 14.93 -7.02
CA ALA A 577 37.76 14.02 -6.07
C ALA A 577 36.26 13.75 -6.38
N MET A 578 35.49 14.82 -6.64
CA MET A 578 34.10 14.71 -6.99
C MET A 578 33.85 14.07 -8.35
N LEU A 579 34.69 14.31 -9.34
CA LEU A 579 34.63 13.61 -10.63
C LEU A 579 34.81 12.10 -10.43
N SER A 580 35.87 11.68 -9.72
CA SER A 580 36.11 10.27 -9.39
C SER A 580 34.95 9.63 -8.64
N TYR A 581 34.42 10.36 -7.67
CA TYR A 581 33.25 9.85 -6.89
C TYR A 581 32.03 9.61 -7.77
N VAL A 582 31.68 10.58 -8.64
CA VAL A 582 30.51 10.45 -9.53
C VAL A 582 30.72 9.34 -10.55
N ASP A 583 31.91 9.21 -11.12
CA ASP A 583 32.24 8.17 -12.07
C ASP A 583 32.17 6.77 -11.44
N ALA A 584 32.74 6.59 -10.24
CA ALA A 584 32.72 5.34 -9.52
C ALA A 584 31.29 4.96 -9.04
N ALA A 585 30.54 5.93 -8.54
CA ALA A 585 29.16 5.73 -8.13
C ALA A 585 28.26 5.40 -9.32
N GLY A 586 28.40 6.15 -10.42
CA GLY A 586 27.66 5.93 -11.68
C GLY A 586 28.00 4.58 -12.33
N TYR A 587 29.27 4.16 -12.29
CA TYR A 587 29.72 2.83 -12.72
C TYR A 587 28.99 1.70 -11.96
N ARG A 588 28.88 1.82 -10.65
CA ARG A 588 28.22 0.82 -9.80
C ARG A 588 26.70 0.81 -9.94
N SER A 589 26.07 1.98 -10.00
CA SER A 589 24.62 2.14 -10.07
C SER A 589 24.05 1.97 -11.48
N LEU A 590 24.92 1.83 -12.50
CA LEU A 590 24.57 1.82 -13.93
C LEU A 590 23.96 3.14 -14.42
N ALA A 591 23.99 4.19 -13.61
CA ALA A 591 23.56 5.53 -14.02
C ALA A 591 24.53 6.15 -15.06
N LEU A 592 25.78 5.69 -15.08
CA LEU A 592 26.74 5.90 -16.18
C LEU A 592 27.06 4.54 -16.80
N GLN A 593 27.35 4.54 -18.10
CA GLN A 593 27.72 3.31 -18.81
C GLN A 593 29.00 2.71 -18.21
N PRO A 594 28.98 1.50 -17.65
CA PRO A 594 30.09 0.95 -16.88
C PRO A 594 31.17 0.37 -17.80
N THR A 595 31.89 1.22 -18.50
CA THR A 595 32.98 0.87 -19.44
C THR A 595 34.35 0.82 -18.76
N VAL A 596 35.32 0.17 -19.41
CA VAL A 596 36.74 0.20 -18.98
C VAL A 596 37.23 1.64 -18.94
N ALA A 597 36.84 2.47 -19.90
CA ALA A 597 37.22 3.88 -19.97
C ALA A 597 36.71 4.66 -18.75
N LEU A 598 35.45 4.49 -18.36
CA LEU A 598 34.88 5.15 -17.17
C LEU A 598 35.61 4.74 -15.89
N ARG A 599 35.91 3.42 -15.75
CA ARG A 599 36.68 2.91 -14.62
C ARG A 599 38.07 3.52 -14.54
N GLU A 600 38.75 3.66 -15.67
CA GLU A 600 40.07 4.27 -15.74
C GLU A 600 40.04 5.78 -15.45
N GLU A 601 38.99 6.47 -15.92
CA GLU A 601 38.76 7.89 -15.61
C GLU A 601 38.56 8.11 -14.09
N ALA A 602 37.72 7.29 -13.45
CA ALA A 602 37.53 7.31 -12.00
C ALA A 602 38.85 7.09 -11.23
N ARG A 603 39.71 6.15 -11.70
CA ARG A 603 41.01 5.89 -11.11
C ARG A 603 41.95 7.11 -11.21
N GLN A 604 42.07 7.64 -12.42
CA GLN A 604 42.97 8.76 -12.69
C GLN A 604 42.57 10.02 -11.93
N ALA A 605 41.25 10.28 -11.88
CA ALA A 605 40.71 11.42 -11.13
C ALA A 605 41.00 11.31 -9.63
N ALA A 606 40.80 10.12 -9.02
CA ALA A 606 41.15 9.92 -7.61
C ALA A 606 42.64 10.09 -7.34
N GLU A 607 43.49 9.53 -8.19
CA GLU A 607 44.95 9.62 -8.03
C GLU A 607 45.47 11.06 -8.22
N THR A 608 44.92 11.80 -9.18
CA THR A 608 45.19 13.21 -9.36
C THR A 608 44.81 14.03 -8.14
N ALA A 609 43.60 13.81 -7.60
CA ALA A 609 43.16 14.49 -6.38
C ALA A 609 44.08 14.25 -5.20
N LEU A 610 44.48 12.99 -4.98
CA LEU A 610 45.42 12.61 -3.89
C LEU A 610 46.82 13.12 -4.12
N THR A 611 47.29 13.21 -5.37
CA THR A 611 48.59 13.79 -5.70
C THR A 611 48.62 15.30 -5.42
N LEU A 612 47.54 16.01 -5.75
CA LEU A 612 47.43 17.44 -5.50
C LEU A 612 47.26 17.76 -3.99
N GLN A 613 46.40 16.96 -3.30
CA GLN A 613 46.14 17.15 -1.86
C GLN A 613 46.00 15.78 -1.15
N PRO A 614 47.14 15.21 -0.64
CA PRO A 614 47.11 13.86 -0.03
C PRO A 614 46.22 13.70 1.20
N ASN A 615 45.94 14.79 1.90
CA ASN A 615 45.14 14.80 3.12
C ASN A 615 43.72 15.36 2.90
N LEU A 616 43.24 15.46 1.66
CA LEU A 616 41.86 15.83 1.35
C LEU A 616 40.95 14.63 1.65
N GLY A 617 40.04 14.76 2.62
CA GLY A 617 39.15 13.68 3.04
C GLY A 617 38.27 13.16 1.90
N GLU A 618 37.78 14.06 1.05
CA GLU A 618 36.94 13.76 -0.11
C GLU A 618 37.75 12.99 -1.19
N ALA A 619 39.03 13.25 -1.36
CA ALA A 619 39.88 12.50 -2.28
C ALA A 619 40.13 11.06 -1.79
N ILE A 620 40.37 10.91 -0.50
CA ILE A 620 40.54 9.59 0.13
C ILE A 620 39.23 8.80 0.03
N LEU A 621 38.09 9.46 0.29
CA LEU A 621 36.77 8.88 0.13
C LEU A 621 36.52 8.44 -1.32
N ALA A 622 36.83 9.26 -2.30
CA ALA A 622 36.72 8.97 -3.73
C ALA A 622 37.58 7.75 -4.14
N LYS A 623 38.82 7.67 -3.63
CA LYS A 623 39.67 6.49 -3.85
C LYS A 623 39.07 5.23 -3.24
N GLY A 624 38.51 5.33 -2.05
CA GLY A 624 37.74 4.24 -1.44
C GLY A 624 36.54 3.79 -2.30
N TYR A 625 35.81 4.74 -2.89
CA TYR A 625 34.71 4.45 -3.81
C TYR A 625 35.16 3.77 -5.10
N TYR A 626 36.32 4.17 -5.66
CA TYR A 626 36.90 3.49 -6.80
C TYR A 626 37.17 2.01 -6.51
N HIS A 627 37.80 1.67 -5.36
CA HIS A 627 38.04 0.30 -4.96
C HIS A 627 36.72 -0.45 -4.70
N TYR A 628 35.76 0.19 -4.01
CA TYR A 628 34.49 -0.38 -3.70
C TYR A 628 33.61 -0.66 -4.94
N SER A 629 33.49 0.33 -5.83
CA SER A 629 32.53 0.32 -6.94
C SER A 629 33.12 -0.32 -8.21
N CYS A 630 34.34 0.04 -8.57
CA CYS A 630 34.94 -0.36 -9.84
C CYS A 630 35.74 -1.66 -9.75
N LEU A 631 36.38 -1.92 -8.60
CA LEU A 631 37.25 -3.10 -8.42
C LEU A 631 36.60 -4.19 -7.55
N ARG A 632 35.57 -3.86 -6.79
CA ARG A 632 34.96 -4.76 -5.76
C ARG A 632 36.03 -5.28 -4.77
N ASP A 633 37.05 -4.44 -4.52
CA ASP A 633 38.12 -4.68 -3.56
C ASP A 633 37.71 -4.07 -2.20
N TYR A 634 36.93 -4.81 -1.48
CA TYR A 634 36.31 -4.33 -0.23
C TYR A 634 37.33 -4.15 0.90
N ASP A 635 38.38 -4.94 0.93
CA ASP A 635 39.43 -4.84 1.95
C ASP A 635 40.30 -3.60 1.79
N THR A 636 40.56 -3.18 0.57
CA THR A 636 41.26 -1.89 0.31
C THR A 636 40.30 -0.71 0.51
N ALA A 637 39.04 -0.85 0.10
CA ALA A 637 38.03 0.20 0.27
C ALA A 637 37.84 0.55 1.76
N VAL A 638 37.75 -0.43 2.65
CA VAL A 638 37.56 -0.18 4.11
C VAL A 638 38.73 0.64 4.67
N ARG A 639 39.97 0.38 4.24
CA ARG A 639 41.15 1.15 4.72
C ARG A 639 41.03 2.62 4.34
N TYR A 640 40.64 2.91 3.08
CA TYR A 640 40.43 4.28 2.64
C TYR A 640 39.26 4.95 3.36
N PHE A 641 38.14 4.26 3.58
CA PHE A 641 36.98 4.81 4.28
C PHE A 641 37.30 5.10 5.74
N GLU A 642 38.00 4.22 6.45
CA GLU A 642 38.46 4.47 7.82
C GLU A 642 39.48 5.62 7.91
N GLN A 643 40.36 5.76 6.92
CA GLN A 643 41.24 6.91 6.85
C GLN A 643 40.47 8.22 6.61
N ALA A 644 39.50 8.20 5.70
CA ALA A 644 38.62 9.34 5.43
C ALA A 644 37.80 9.75 6.69
N ARG A 645 37.38 8.77 7.53
CA ARG A 645 36.61 9.02 8.76
C ARG A 645 37.35 9.94 9.75
N GLN A 646 38.65 9.85 9.79
CA GLN A 646 39.47 10.75 10.63
C GLN A 646 39.46 12.21 10.17
N LEU A 647 39.12 12.45 8.89
CA LEU A 647 39.12 13.76 8.25
C LEU A 647 37.70 14.33 8.05
N LEU A 648 36.72 13.46 7.98
CA LEU A 648 35.30 13.76 7.73
C LEU A 648 34.40 13.14 8.84
N PRO A 649 34.55 13.55 10.11
CA PRO A 649 33.96 12.89 11.26
C PRO A 649 32.40 12.92 11.25
N ASN A 650 31.81 13.96 10.67
CA ASN A 650 30.35 14.13 10.60
C ASN A 650 29.78 13.90 9.19
N SER A 651 30.44 13.12 8.35
CA SER A 651 29.96 12.79 7.01
C SER A 651 29.00 11.59 7.05
N SER A 652 27.69 11.85 6.92
CA SER A 652 26.69 10.78 6.77
C SER A 652 26.99 9.89 5.56
N ARG A 653 27.46 10.48 4.44
CA ARG A 653 27.86 9.75 3.23
C ARG A 653 28.99 8.75 3.49
N LEU A 654 29.96 9.11 4.33
CA LEU A 654 31.04 8.19 4.68
C LEU A 654 30.54 7.02 5.55
N LEU A 655 29.68 7.30 6.52
CA LEU A 655 29.06 6.27 7.36
C LEU A 655 28.19 5.33 6.52
N GLU A 656 27.42 5.87 5.60
CA GLU A 656 26.65 5.10 4.61
C GLU A 656 27.57 4.20 3.76
N SER A 657 28.73 4.73 3.34
CA SER A 657 29.72 3.96 2.57
C SER A 657 30.30 2.80 3.36
N LEU A 658 30.59 3.02 4.64
CA LEU A 658 31.03 1.97 5.57
C LEU A 658 29.93 0.93 5.79
N ALA A 659 28.67 1.38 5.94
CA ALA A 659 27.52 0.48 6.07
C ALA A 659 27.36 -0.41 4.82
N PHE A 660 27.47 0.17 3.62
CA PHE A 660 27.43 -0.59 2.36
C PHE A 660 28.55 -1.64 2.28
N LEU A 661 29.72 -1.27 2.68
CA LEU A 661 30.89 -2.13 2.64
C LEU A 661 30.75 -3.28 3.63
N GLU A 662 30.37 -2.99 4.88
CA GLU A 662 30.23 -4.01 5.93
C GLU A 662 29.14 -5.04 5.60
N ARG A 663 27.98 -4.61 4.99
CA ARG A 663 26.96 -5.57 4.56
C ARG A 663 27.45 -6.49 3.43
N ARG A 664 28.31 -6.00 2.52
CA ARG A 664 28.90 -6.85 1.48
C ARG A 664 29.88 -7.85 2.04
N ARG A 665 30.61 -7.47 3.09
CA ARG A 665 31.52 -8.37 3.82
C ARG A 665 30.78 -9.36 4.76
N GLY A 666 29.40 -9.28 4.83
CA GLY A 666 28.59 -10.12 5.72
C GLY A 666 28.54 -9.67 7.18
N HIS A 667 29.10 -8.50 7.51
CA HIS A 667 29.12 -7.96 8.87
C HIS A 667 27.85 -7.12 9.12
N TRP A 668 26.69 -7.79 9.14
CA TRP A 668 25.37 -7.17 9.18
C TRP A 668 25.15 -6.23 10.38
N ASP A 669 25.60 -6.63 11.57
CA ASP A 669 25.44 -5.81 12.79
C ASP A 669 26.25 -4.52 12.69
N ARG A 670 27.46 -4.57 12.11
CA ARG A 670 28.27 -3.35 11.87
C ARG A 670 27.63 -2.46 10.82
N SER A 671 27.09 -3.06 9.76
CA SER A 671 26.34 -2.32 8.74
C SER A 671 25.17 -1.58 9.37
N GLU A 672 24.34 -2.26 10.16
CA GLU A 672 23.20 -1.66 10.88
C GLU A 672 23.67 -0.55 11.83
N SER A 673 24.78 -0.75 12.56
CA SER A 673 25.36 0.27 13.45
C SER A 673 25.75 1.54 12.68
N TYR A 674 26.42 1.38 11.53
CA TYR A 674 26.80 2.53 10.69
C TYR A 674 25.60 3.22 10.06
N PHE A 675 24.57 2.47 9.62
CA PHE A 675 23.32 3.07 9.18
C PHE A 675 22.64 3.89 10.29
N ASN A 676 22.56 3.35 11.49
CA ASN A 676 21.98 4.07 12.64
C ASN A 676 22.77 5.33 13.00
N GLU A 677 24.10 5.32 12.84
CA GLU A 677 24.94 6.49 13.05
C GLU A 677 24.75 7.52 11.93
N ALA A 678 24.67 7.08 10.67
CA ALA A 678 24.40 7.94 9.53
C ALA A 678 23.01 8.61 9.63
N GLU A 679 21.98 7.87 10.05
CA GLU A 679 20.63 8.40 10.25
C GLU A 679 20.54 9.46 11.36
N ARG A 680 21.43 9.43 12.34
CA ARG A 680 21.51 10.51 13.36
C ARG A 680 22.04 11.82 12.75
N LEU A 681 22.86 11.73 11.69
CA LEU A 681 23.37 12.91 10.98
C LEU A 681 22.47 13.31 9.80
N ASP A 682 21.66 12.36 9.29
CA ASP A 682 20.82 12.56 8.11
C ASP A 682 19.45 11.87 8.26
N PRO A 683 18.63 12.29 9.25
CA PRO A 683 17.42 11.56 9.64
C PRO A 683 16.28 11.57 8.61
N ARG A 684 16.31 12.48 7.64
CA ARG A 684 15.32 12.60 6.57
C ARG A 684 15.88 12.32 5.18
N ASN A 685 16.95 11.56 5.09
CA ASN A 685 17.50 11.11 3.83
C ASN A 685 16.76 9.86 3.33
N ALA A 686 15.91 10.05 2.34
CA ALA A 686 15.12 8.98 1.73
C ALA A 686 16.01 7.85 1.18
N SER A 687 17.13 8.21 0.52
CA SER A 687 18.08 7.22 -0.03
C SER A 687 18.72 6.38 1.08
N LEU A 688 19.21 7.02 2.14
CA LEU A 688 19.83 6.36 3.29
C LEU A 688 18.86 5.39 3.98
N LEU A 689 17.64 5.85 4.24
CA LEU A 689 16.57 5.03 4.85
C LEU A 689 16.20 3.85 3.95
N GLY A 690 16.11 4.08 2.63
CA GLY A 690 15.86 3.03 1.64
C GLY A 690 16.98 1.99 1.62
N GLN A 691 18.24 2.41 1.65
CA GLN A 691 19.38 1.51 1.68
C GLN A 691 19.50 0.72 3.00
N HIS A 692 19.08 1.32 4.11
CA HIS A 692 18.96 0.59 5.37
C HIS A 692 17.83 -0.46 5.31
N ALA A 693 16.70 -0.12 4.66
CA ALA A 693 15.64 -1.09 4.41
C ALA A 693 16.11 -2.28 3.57
N VAL A 694 16.91 -2.02 2.52
CA VAL A 694 17.53 -3.09 1.70
C VAL A 694 18.41 -4.02 2.55
N THR A 695 19.10 -3.51 3.57
CA THR A 695 19.88 -4.34 4.50
C THR A 695 18.98 -5.30 5.28
N TYR A 696 17.84 -4.84 5.78
CA TYR A 696 16.84 -5.70 6.43
C TYR A 696 16.18 -6.68 5.45
N LEU A 697 15.90 -6.24 4.22
CA LEU A 697 15.30 -7.08 3.16
C LEU A 697 16.16 -8.32 2.89
N HIS A 698 17.48 -8.14 2.73
CA HIS A 698 18.41 -9.27 2.49
C HIS A 698 18.54 -10.21 3.70
N GLN A 699 18.30 -9.73 4.91
CA GLN A 699 18.21 -10.55 6.11
C GLN A 699 16.81 -11.19 6.29
N ARG A 700 15.85 -10.96 5.37
CA ARG A 700 14.45 -11.35 5.48
C ARG A 700 13.73 -10.78 6.72
N ARG A 701 14.21 -9.68 7.25
CA ARG A 701 13.58 -8.91 8.32
C ARG A 701 12.55 -7.94 7.71
N PHE A 702 11.51 -8.51 7.09
CA PHE A 702 10.55 -7.76 6.27
C PHE A 702 9.79 -6.69 7.06
N SER A 703 9.46 -6.93 8.32
CA SER A 703 8.79 -5.94 9.16
C SER A 703 9.64 -4.69 9.43
N GLU A 704 10.96 -4.86 9.60
CA GLU A 704 11.90 -3.76 9.76
C GLU A 704 12.13 -3.02 8.44
N ALA A 705 12.25 -3.76 7.33
CA ALA A 705 12.35 -3.17 5.99
C ALA A 705 11.12 -2.31 5.66
N LEU A 706 9.92 -2.83 5.88
CA LEU A 706 8.66 -2.10 5.65
C LEU A 706 8.57 -0.82 6.50
N ARG A 707 8.96 -0.87 7.78
CA ARG A 707 9.00 0.33 8.63
C ARG A 707 9.94 1.42 8.08
N LYS A 708 11.10 1.02 7.53
CA LYS A 708 12.02 1.97 6.91
C LYS A 708 11.46 2.52 5.60
N TYR A 709 10.84 1.69 4.76
CA TYR A 709 10.17 2.15 3.56
C TYR A 709 9.00 3.09 3.87
N ASP A 710 8.25 2.87 4.96
CA ASP A 710 7.22 3.80 5.42
C ASP A 710 7.81 5.15 5.84
N GLN A 711 9.02 5.15 6.45
CA GLN A 711 9.75 6.39 6.75
C GLN A 711 10.14 7.13 5.48
N VAL A 712 10.57 6.43 4.42
CA VAL A 712 10.85 7.03 3.12
C VAL A 712 9.58 7.66 2.53
N LEU A 713 8.47 6.92 2.50
CA LEU A 713 7.20 7.41 1.97
C LEU A 713 6.60 8.58 2.77
N ASN A 714 6.94 8.73 4.04
CA ASN A 714 6.61 9.94 4.81
C ASN A 714 7.41 11.19 4.34
N ILE A 715 8.51 10.99 3.61
CA ILE A 715 9.34 12.07 3.03
C ILE A 715 8.95 12.28 1.57
N THR A 716 8.83 11.21 0.82
CA THR A 716 8.50 11.15 -0.62
C THR A 716 7.33 10.19 -0.84
N PRO A 717 6.06 10.65 -0.70
CA PRO A 717 4.89 9.76 -0.71
C PRO A 717 4.69 8.99 -2.03
N ASP A 718 5.11 9.57 -3.16
CA ASP A 718 4.90 9.03 -4.50
C ASP A 718 6.17 8.37 -5.06
N ASP A 719 7.07 7.89 -4.20
CA ASP A 719 8.32 7.25 -4.62
C ASP A 719 8.03 5.88 -5.25
N VAL A 720 8.09 5.85 -6.59
CA VAL A 720 7.80 4.66 -7.41
C VAL A 720 8.70 3.48 -7.04
N ALA A 721 9.99 3.74 -6.82
CA ALA A 721 10.96 2.68 -6.49
C ALA A 721 10.64 2.04 -5.13
N ILE A 722 10.32 2.84 -4.12
CA ILE A 722 9.99 2.35 -2.79
C ILE A 722 8.67 1.59 -2.76
N LEU A 723 7.67 2.05 -3.50
CA LEU A 723 6.39 1.34 -3.62
C LEU A 723 6.59 -0.01 -4.35
N ALA A 724 7.45 -0.07 -5.37
CA ALA A 724 7.82 -1.31 -6.02
C ALA A 724 8.59 -2.27 -5.09
N GLU A 725 9.49 -1.76 -4.25
CA GLU A 725 10.19 -2.55 -3.24
C GLU A 725 9.23 -3.13 -2.20
N LYS A 726 8.24 -2.37 -1.75
CA LYS A 726 7.19 -2.90 -0.86
C LYS A 726 6.35 -3.98 -1.54
N ALA A 727 6.08 -3.83 -2.83
CA ALA A 727 5.40 -4.84 -3.62
C ALA A 727 6.26 -6.12 -3.77
N SER A 728 7.59 -5.98 -3.95
CA SER A 728 8.50 -7.12 -4.02
C SER A 728 8.52 -7.95 -2.72
N ILE A 729 8.41 -7.28 -1.56
CA ILE A 729 8.23 -7.97 -0.27
C ILE A 729 6.92 -8.75 -0.25
N ALA A 730 5.81 -8.15 -0.70
CA ALA A 730 4.52 -8.83 -0.76
C ALA A 730 4.58 -10.06 -1.71
N GLN A 731 5.26 -9.94 -2.86
CA GLN A 731 5.52 -11.07 -3.76
C GLN A 731 6.33 -12.17 -3.07
N ALA A 732 7.35 -11.81 -2.31
CA ALA A 732 8.19 -12.76 -1.58
C ALA A 732 7.43 -13.48 -0.44
N GLU A 733 6.44 -12.83 0.15
CA GLU A 733 5.53 -13.41 1.13
C GLU A 733 4.39 -14.23 0.51
N GLY A 734 4.23 -14.19 -0.83
CA GLY A 734 3.15 -14.86 -1.58
C GLY A 734 1.83 -14.09 -1.57
N ASP A 735 1.81 -12.86 -1.06
CA ASP A 735 0.62 -12.00 -1.01
C ASP A 735 0.51 -11.20 -2.32
N LEU A 736 0.15 -11.90 -3.40
CA LEU A 736 0.02 -11.29 -4.73
C LEU A 736 -1.07 -10.21 -4.80
N PRO A 737 -2.23 -10.32 -4.11
CA PRO A 737 -3.21 -9.25 -4.08
C PRO A 737 -2.66 -7.93 -3.49
N ARG A 738 -1.90 -8.01 -2.38
CA ARG A 738 -1.25 -6.83 -1.79
C ARG A 738 -0.20 -6.24 -2.72
N ALA A 739 0.60 -7.08 -3.37
CA ALA A 739 1.58 -6.63 -4.36
C ALA A 739 0.89 -5.91 -5.53
N ALA A 740 -0.18 -6.48 -6.08
CA ALA A 740 -0.96 -5.87 -7.15
C ALA A 740 -1.54 -4.51 -6.75
N ALA A 741 -2.09 -4.38 -5.53
CA ALA A 741 -2.63 -3.13 -5.01
C ALA A 741 -1.56 -2.03 -4.89
N LEU A 742 -0.32 -2.38 -4.52
CA LEU A 742 0.81 -1.45 -4.45
C LEU A 742 1.30 -1.03 -5.83
N LEU A 743 1.26 -1.93 -6.82
CA LEU A 743 1.77 -1.69 -8.17
C LEU A 743 0.75 -0.99 -9.09
N ALA A 744 -0.56 -1.17 -8.86
CA ALA A 744 -1.61 -0.64 -9.71
C ALA A 744 -1.55 0.88 -9.96
N PRO A 745 -1.26 1.75 -8.96
CA PRO A 745 -1.17 3.19 -9.16
C PRO A 745 0.15 3.63 -9.82
N LEU A 746 1.12 2.73 -10.01
CA LEU A 746 2.45 3.09 -10.50
C LEU A 746 2.49 3.14 -12.02
N HIS A 747 3.03 4.24 -12.53
CA HIS A 747 3.28 4.46 -13.95
C HIS A 747 4.78 4.71 -14.19
N PRO A 748 5.65 3.69 -13.98
CA PRO A 748 7.09 3.86 -14.10
C PRO A 748 7.51 4.26 -15.52
N ASN A 749 8.52 5.13 -15.63
CA ASN A 749 9.14 5.52 -16.87
C ASN A 749 10.20 4.49 -17.31
N ALA A 750 10.83 4.72 -18.46
CA ALA A 750 11.86 3.82 -19.01
C ALA A 750 13.09 3.69 -18.10
N ASP A 751 13.44 4.73 -17.36
CA ASP A 751 14.55 4.77 -16.40
C ASP A 751 14.22 4.14 -15.03
N ASP A 752 12.92 3.84 -14.77
CA ASP A 752 12.47 3.12 -13.57
C ASP A 752 12.49 1.57 -13.79
N GLY A 753 13.59 1.05 -14.34
CA GLY A 753 13.71 -0.36 -14.76
C GLY A 753 13.34 -1.37 -13.67
N ALA A 754 13.74 -1.13 -12.42
CA ALA A 754 13.42 -2.02 -11.31
C ALA A 754 11.91 -2.09 -11.01
N ALA A 755 11.20 -0.96 -11.09
CA ALA A 755 9.74 -0.94 -10.91
C ALA A 755 9.02 -1.64 -12.05
N LEU A 756 9.47 -1.44 -13.30
CA LEU A 756 8.98 -2.17 -14.47
C LEU A 756 9.23 -3.67 -14.36
N ALA A 757 10.40 -4.09 -13.89
CA ALA A 757 10.73 -5.48 -13.63
C ALA A 757 9.81 -6.09 -12.57
N THR A 758 9.51 -5.35 -11.48
CA THR A 758 8.59 -5.81 -10.42
C THR A 758 7.16 -5.94 -10.94
N GLN A 759 6.68 -5.02 -11.81
CA GLN A 759 5.38 -5.13 -12.48
C GLN A 759 5.34 -6.32 -13.45
N ALA A 760 6.40 -6.52 -14.23
CA ALA A 760 6.49 -7.66 -15.14
C ALA A 760 6.48 -8.98 -14.36
N TYR A 761 7.22 -9.05 -13.27
CA TYR A 761 7.24 -10.23 -12.42
C TYR A 761 5.87 -10.50 -11.78
N GLN A 762 5.15 -9.46 -11.33
CA GLN A 762 3.77 -9.60 -10.84
C GLN A 762 2.85 -10.21 -11.89
N ALA A 763 2.86 -9.67 -13.09
CA ALA A 763 2.03 -10.17 -14.19
C ALA A 763 2.33 -11.64 -14.54
N ILE A 764 3.61 -12.03 -14.46
CA ILE A 764 4.05 -13.42 -14.67
C ILE A 764 3.55 -14.33 -13.54
N LEU A 765 3.67 -13.89 -12.28
CA LEU A 765 3.20 -14.67 -11.12
C LEU A 765 1.68 -14.88 -11.14
N GLU A 766 0.92 -13.89 -11.58
CA GLU A 766 -0.53 -13.97 -11.74
C GLU A 766 -0.98 -14.68 -13.02
N ARG A 767 -0.03 -15.05 -13.91
CA ARG A 767 -0.30 -15.60 -15.24
C ARG A 767 -1.16 -14.70 -16.11
N ARG A 768 -0.98 -13.38 -16.01
CA ARG A 768 -1.67 -12.33 -16.78
C ARG A 768 -0.68 -11.41 -17.51
N PRO A 769 0.23 -11.96 -18.32
CA PRO A 769 1.31 -11.20 -18.95
C PRO A 769 0.83 -10.22 -20.02
N GLU A 770 -0.38 -10.39 -20.56
CA GLU A 770 -1.00 -9.51 -21.56
C GLU A 770 -1.14 -8.05 -21.09
N GLN A 771 -1.13 -7.80 -19.79
CA GLN A 771 -1.21 -6.45 -19.25
C GLN A 771 0.10 -5.67 -19.36
N ILE A 772 1.25 -6.33 -19.25
CA ILE A 772 2.57 -5.69 -19.24
C ILE A 772 3.26 -5.70 -20.61
N ILE A 773 2.97 -6.66 -21.47
CA ILE A 773 3.60 -6.80 -22.78
C ILE A 773 3.47 -5.53 -23.65
N PRO A 774 2.27 -4.91 -23.80
CA PRO A 774 2.13 -3.69 -24.59
C PRO A 774 2.99 -2.54 -24.06
N ARG A 775 3.06 -2.40 -22.73
CA ARG A 775 3.83 -1.34 -22.08
C ARG A 775 5.32 -1.50 -22.30
N LEU A 776 5.86 -2.70 -22.11
CA LEU A 776 7.27 -2.98 -22.39
C LEU A 776 7.61 -2.78 -23.87
N LYS A 777 6.73 -3.19 -24.79
CA LYS A 777 6.90 -2.96 -26.23
C LYS A 777 6.91 -1.47 -26.56
N GLU A 778 6.05 -0.67 -25.97
CA GLU A 778 5.99 0.79 -26.15
C GLU A 778 7.32 1.46 -25.76
N ILE A 779 7.83 1.12 -24.56
CA ILE A 779 9.11 1.65 -24.05
C ILE A 779 10.26 1.24 -24.99
N LEU A 780 10.31 -0.03 -25.38
CA LEU A 780 11.37 -0.59 -26.19
C LEU A 780 11.27 -0.25 -27.70
N ALA A 781 10.16 0.34 -28.13
CA ALA A 781 10.02 0.81 -29.52
C ALA A 781 10.91 2.04 -29.83
N LYS A 782 11.24 2.83 -28.80
CA LYS A 782 12.14 3.98 -28.90
C LYS A 782 13.13 3.95 -27.75
N PRO A 783 14.08 3.00 -27.75
CA PRO A 783 15.00 2.83 -26.63
C PRO A 783 15.90 4.04 -26.52
N ASP A 784 16.08 4.56 -25.31
CA ASP A 784 17.09 5.58 -25.03
C ASP A 784 18.49 4.93 -25.05
N PRO A 785 19.41 5.35 -25.91
CA PRO A 785 20.75 4.77 -25.94
C PRO A 785 21.52 4.93 -24.61
N ALA A 786 21.20 5.94 -23.81
CA ALA A 786 21.79 6.14 -22.49
C ALA A 786 21.37 5.04 -21.48
N LEU A 787 20.24 4.35 -21.71
CA LEU A 787 19.71 3.27 -20.88
C LEU A 787 20.04 1.87 -21.40
N GLY A 788 21.14 1.72 -22.16
CA GLY A 788 21.46 0.48 -22.89
C GLY A 788 21.37 -0.80 -22.05
N TYR A 789 21.92 -0.81 -20.82
CA TYR A 789 21.78 -1.96 -19.92
C TYR A 789 20.33 -2.21 -19.52
N ILE A 790 19.61 -1.16 -19.13
CA ILE A 790 18.20 -1.23 -18.71
C ILE A 790 17.33 -1.73 -19.89
N ASN A 791 17.62 -1.27 -21.10
CA ASN A 791 16.90 -1.76 -22.29
C ASN A 791 17.06 -3.28 -22.46
N GLY A 792 18.27 -3.81 -22.27
CA GLY A 792 18.54 -5.25 -22.33
C GLY A 792 17.79 -6.04 -21.23
N GLU A 793 17.74 -5.50 -20.02
CA GLU A 793 16.99 -6.10 -18.92
C GLU A 793 15.49 -6.07 -19.18
N LEU A 794 14.93 -4.97 -19.70
CA LEU A 794 13.51 -4.87 -20.04
C LEU A 794 13.13 -5.83 -21.17
N ARG A 795 14.03 -6.09 -22.17
CA ARG A 795 13.81 -7.11 -23.20
C ARG A 795 13.79 -8.52 -22.62
N PHE A 796 14.63 -8.79 -21.62
CA PHE A 796 14.60 -10.06 -20.90
C PHE A 796 13.22 -10.29 -20.24
N TRP A 797 12.70 -9.29 -19.53
CA TRP A 797 11.37 -9.37 -18.92
C TRP A 797 10.25 -9.46 -19.95
N LEU A 798 10.36 -8.75 -21.09
CA LEU A 798 9.42 -8.88 -22.19
C LEU A 798 9.37 -10.31 -22.73
N GLY A 799 10.53 -10.94 -22.95
CA GLY A 799 10.62 -12.33 -23.38
C GLY A 799 9.94 -13.29 -22.40
N TRP A 800 10.14 -13.10 -21.09
CA TRP A 800 9.48 -13.92 -20.08
C TRP A 800 7.97 -13.75 -20.07
N ALA A 801 7.48 -12.52 -20.19
CA ALA A 801 6.05 -12.25 -20.28
C ALA A 801 5.44 -12.87 -21.54
N GLN A 802 6.12 -12.80 -22.69
CA GLN A 802 5.68 -13.41 -23.94
C GLN A 802 5.67 -14.95 -23.86
N GLU A 803 6.66 -15.55 -23.21
CA GLU A 803 6.72 -17.01 -22.99
C GLU A 803 5.52 -17.49 -22.15
N VAL A 804 5.20 -16.76 -21.07
CA VAL A 804 4.04 -17.08 -20.20
C VAL A 804 2.72 -16.84 -20.95
N ALA A 805 2.67 -15.89 -21.92
CA ALA A 805 1.53 -15.67 -22.79
C ALA A 805 1.37 -16.74 -23.89
N GLY A 806 2.35 -17.62 -24.05
CA GLY A 806 2.36 -18.65 -25.10
C GLY A 806 2.89 -18.17 -26.46
N ASP A 807 3.39 -16.95 -26.56
CA ASP A 807 4.03 -16.41 -27.77
C ASP A 807 5.54 -16.73 -27.79
N HIS A 808 5.84 -18.01 -27.95
CA HIS A 808 7.21 -18.54 -27.89
C HIS A 808 8.12 -17.91 -28.97
N ALA A 809 7.60 -17.58 -30.16
CA ALA A 809 8.39 -16.98 -31.22
C ALA A 809 8.85 -15.56 -30.84
N ALA A 810 7.94 -14.73 -30.35
CA ALA A 810 8.28 -13.38 -29.91
C ALA A 810 9.18 -13.41 -28.67
N ALA A 811 9.02 -14.36 -27.75
CA ALA A 811 9.89 -14.55 -26.61
C ALA A 811 11.33 -14.84 -27.02
N GLN A 812 11.52 -15.76 -28.00
CA GLN A 812 12.84 -16.10 -28.57
C GLN A 812 13.50 -14.87 -29.20
N GLU A 813 12.75 -14.07 -29.96
CA GLU A 813 13.26 -12.83 -30.55
C GLU A 813 13.69 -11.82 -29.49
N SER A 814 12.86 -11.60 -28.49
CA SER A 814 13.15 -10.67 -27.39
C SER A 814 14.39 -11.10 -26.62
N TRP A 815 14.55 -12.37 -26.31
CA TRP A 815 15.74 -12.91 -25.64
C TRP A 815 17.00 -12.88 -26.49
N GLN A 816 16.91 -13.09 -27.82
CA GLN A 816 18.05 -12.94 -28.73
C GLN A 816 18.54 -11.50 -28.74
N GLN A 817 17.63 -10.52 -28.79
CA GLN A 817 17.96 -9.10 -28.72
C GLN A 817 18.59 -8.75 -27.36
N ALA A 818 17.98 -9.18 -26.25
CA ALA A 818 18.50 -8.99 -24.90
C ALA A 818 19.92 -9.57 -24.74
N ARG A 819 20.16 -10.79 -25.27
CA ARG A 819 21.47 -11.44 -25.26
C ARG A 819 22.51 -10.61 -26.00
N SER A 820 22.18 -10.12 -27.20
CA SER A 820 23.09 -9.32 -28.01
C SER A 820 23.49 -8.02 -27.31
N GLU A 821 22.52 -7.32 -26.71
CA GLU A 821 22.72 -6.08 -25.98
C GLU A 821 23.56 -6.31 -24.70
N LEU A 822 23.17 -7.26 -23.85
CA LEU A 822 23.87 -7.51 -22.57
C LEU A 822 25.25 -8.15 -22.75
N GLN A 823 25.46 -8.94 -23.82
CA GLN A 823 26.77 -9.52 -24.13
C GLN A 823 27.81 -8.44 -24.42
N SER A 824 27.42 -7.33 -25.05
CA SER A 824 28.33 -6.22 -25.31
C SER A 824 28.84 -5.61 -24.00
N PHE A 825 27.98 -5.48 -23.00
CA PHE A 825 28.38 -5.00 -21.66
C PHE A 825 29.23 -6.02 -20.90
N LEU A 826 28.97 -7.32 -21.04
CA LEU A 826 29.80 -8.36 -20.43
C LEU A 826 31.22 -8.37 -21.01
N ASN A 827 31.40 -8.08 -22.30
CA ASN A 827 32.71 -7.97 -22.91
C ASN A 827 33.54 -6.79 -22.31
N GLU A 828 32.87 -5.70 -21.93
CA GLU A 828 33.47 -4.56 -21.22
C GLU A 828 33.71 -4.86 -19.72
N GLN A 829 32.93 -5.77 -19.14
CA GLN A 829 32.96 -6.12 -17.72
C GLN A 829 32.96 -7.62 -17.51
N PRO A 830 34.05 -8.33 -17.90
CA PRO A 830 34.07 -9.79 -17.90
C PRO A 830 33.93 -10.44 -16.51
N GLU A 831 34.01 -9.67 -15.43
CA GLU A 831 33.82 -10.15 -14.05
C GLU A 831 32.46 -9.73 -13.45
N ASN A 832 31.55 -9.16 -14.24
CA ASN A 832 30.26 -8.71 -13.73
C ASN A 832 29.28 -9.89 -13.55
N SER A 833 29.19 -10.41 -12.33
CA SER A 833 28.32 -11.55 -11.98
C SER A 833 26.84 -11.29 -12.26
N LEU A 834 26.35 -10.03 -12.13
CA LEU A 834 24.94 -9.72 -12.39
C LEU A 834 24.60 -9.87 -13.88
N LEU A 835 25.49 -9.38 -14.77
CA LEU A 835 25.36 -9.58 -16.22
C LEU A 835 25.41 -11.06 -16.59
N MET A 836 26.29 -11.84 -15.95
CA MET A 836 26.38 -13.27 -16.17
C MET A 836 25.08 -13.96 -15.73
N ASP A 837 24.51 -13.58 -14.59
CA ASP A 837 23.24 -14.11 -14.07
C ASP A 837 22.08 -13.84 -15.03
N ASP A 838 21.95 -12.60 -15.51
CA ASP A 838 20.89 -12.22 -16.45
C ASP A 838 21.04 -12.93 -17.79
N LEU A 839 22.27 -12.99 -18.33
CA LEU A 839 22.58 -13.75 -19.54
C LEU A 839 22.37 -15.26 -19.39
N ALA A 840 22.60 -15.81 -18.20
CA ALA A 840 22.32 -17.22 -17.94
C ALA A 840 20.83 -17.53 -18.02
N LEU A 841 19.98 -16.68 -17.44
CA LEU A 841 18.52 -16.78 -17.53
C LEU A 841 18.02 -16.62 -18.98
N ILE A 842 18.60 -15.68 -19.74
CA ILE A 842 18.30 -15.49 -21.16
C ILE A 842 18.68 -16.72 -21.98
N ASN A 843 19.91 -17.26 -21.80
CA ASN A 843 20.34 -18.46 -22.52
C ASN A 843 19.51 -19.70 -22.17
N MET A 844 19.03 -19.77 -20.94
CA MET A 844 18.06 -20.80 -20.55
C MET A 844 16.76 -20.67 -21.34
N GLY A 845 16.18 -19.46 -21.44
CA GLY A 845 15.00 -19.20 -22.28
C GLY A 845 15.22 -19.52 -23.75
N LEU A 846 16.43 -19.28 -24.26
CA LEU A 846 16.85 -19.61 -25.62
C LEU A 846 17.12 -21.12 -25.83
N GLY A 847 17.10 -21.94 -24.76
CA GLY A 847 17.38 -23.37 -24.80
C GLY A 847 18.88 -23.72 -24.79
N ASP A 848 19.78 -22.74 -24.69
CA ASP A 848 21.24 -22.96 -24.60
C ASP A 848 21.69 -23.24 -23.18
N LYS A 849 21.42 -24.48 -22.77
CA LYS A 849 21.69 -24.95 -21.40
C LYS A 849 23.17 -24.91 -21.02
N ALA A 850 24.05 -25.22 -21.98
CA ALA A 850 25.48 -25.25 -21.74
C ALA A 850 26.05 -23.86 -21.47
N ALA A 851 25.62 -22.86 -22.25
CA ALA A 851 26.00 -21.48 -22.04
C ALA A 851 25.45 -20.95 -20.72
N ALA A 852 24.20 -21.28 -20.35
CA ALA A 852 23.60 -20.87 -19.09
C ALA A 852 24.39 -21.36 -17.87
N PHE A 853 24.72 -22.66 -17.80
CA PHE A 853 25.52 -23.19 -16.68
C PHE A 853 26.93 -22.60 -16.62
N LYS A 854 27.58 -22.45 -17.76
CA LYS A 854 28.94 -21.88 -17.82
C LYS A 854 28.95 -20.45 -17.24
N LEU A 855 27.97 -19.64 -17.62
CA LEU A 855 27.83 -18.27 -17.10
C LEU A 855 27.58 -18.25 -15.60
N ILE A 856 26.73 -19.12 -15.06
CA ILE A 856 26.46 -19.21 -13.62
C ILE A 856 27.70 -19.63 -12.84
N GLU A 857 28.44 -20.64 -13.33
CA GLU A 857 29.72 -21.06 -12.70
C GLU A 857 30.71 -19.90 -12.68
N GLN A 858 30.81 -19.15 -13.77
CA GLN A 858 31.66 -17.96 -13.84
C GLN A 858 31.17 -16.87 -12.87
N ALA A 859 29.84 -16.63 -12.77
CA ALA A 859 29.26 -15.66 -11.85
C ALA A 859 29.55 -15.98 -10.39
N ILE A 860 29.37 -17.25 -10.00
CA ILE A 860 29.70 -17.74 -8.63
C ILE A 860 31.19 -17.60 -8.35
N ALA A 861 32.06 -17.92 -9.33
CA ALA A 861 33.50 -17.79 -9.17
C ALA A 861 33.95 -16.31 -9.07
N ALA A 862 33.35 -15.42 -9.86
CA ALA A 862 33.65 -13.99 -9.85
C ALA A 862 33.20 -13.30 -8.56
N ASN A 863 32.08 -13.77 -7.97
CA ASN A 863 31.48 -13.13 -6.81
C ASN A 863 30.93 -14.12 -5.80
N PRO A 864 31.80 -14.92 -5.15
CA PRO A 864 31.37 -15.88 -4.14
C PRO A 864 30.78 -15.17 -2.90
N ILE A 865 29.94 -15.86 -2.14
CA ILE A 865 29.26 -15.30 -0.94
C ILE A 865 30.26 -14.78 0.08
N GLU A 866 31.41 -15.42 0.20
CA GLU A 866 32.51 -15.04 1.10
C GLU A 866 33.11 -13.67 0.71
N LYS A 867 33.04 -13.28 -0.56
CA LYS A 867 33.49 -12.00 -1.07
C LYS A 867 32.39 -10.95 -0.96
N ASP A 868 31.15 -11.31 -1.32
CA ASP A 868 30.02 -10.38 -1.34
C ASP A 868 28.75 -11.06 -0.83
N ALA A 869 28.45 -10.89 0.45
CA ALA A 869 27.29 -11.49 1.10
C ALA A 869 25.95 -10.91 0.62
N LEU A 870 25.97 -9.78 -0.12
CA LEU A 870 24.76 -9.16 -0.68
C LEU A 870 24.42 -9.73 -2.07
N LEU A 871 25.38 -9.84 -2.96
CA LEU A 871 25.18 -10.24 -4.35
C LEU A 871 25.50 -11.71 -4.64
N GLY A 872 26.44 -12.33 -3.89
CA GLY A 872 26.82 -13.73 -4.09
C GLY A 872 25.63 -14.71 -4.02
N PRO A 873 24.65 -14.53 -3.12
CA PRO A 873 23.47 -15.38 -3.08
C PRO A 873 22.61 -15.36 -4.35
N LYS A 874 22.62 -14.25 -5.14
CA LYS A 874 21.84 -14.13 -6.38
C LYS A 874 22.25 -15.19 -7.43
N SER A 875 23.54 -15.39 -7.65
CA SER A 875 24.03 -16.38 -8.62
C SER A 875 23.65 -17.81 -8.22
N ILE A 876 23.55 -18.09 -6.91
CA ILE A 876 23.08 -19.39 -6.40
C ILE A 876 21.58 -19.55 -6.64
N GLU A 877 20.79 -18.49 -6.47
CA GLU A 877 19.37 -18.49 -6.79
C GLU A 877 19.14 -18.71 -8.30
N VAL A 878 19.91 -18.06 -9.17
CA VAL A 878 19.84 -18.25 -10.63
C VAL A 878 20.21 -19.69 -10.99
N LEU A 879 21.24 -20.27 -10.36
CA LEU A 879 21.58 -21.69 -10.52
C LEU A 879 20.39 -22.58 -10.20
N ALA A 880 19.68 -22.29 -9.11
CA ALA A 880 18.52 -23.06 -8.72
C ALA A 880 17.37 -22.97 -9.72
N ARG A 881 17.09 -21.77 -10.21
CA ARG A 881 16.05 -21.52 -11.24
C ARG A 881 16.37 -22.31 -12.53
N VAL A 882 17.59 -22.21 -13.00
CA VAL A 882 18.05 -22.91 -14.20
C VAL A 882 17.96 -24.44 -14.01
N ALA A 883 18.45 -24.95 -12.89
CA ALA A 883 18.40 -26.38 -12.59
C ALA A 883 16.97 -26.92 -12.44
N ALA A 884 16.07 -26.15 -11.83
CA ALA A 884 14.67 -26.51 -11.67
C ALA A 884 13.94 -26.63 -13.02
N GLN A 885 14.14 -25.68 -13.93
CA GLN A 885 13.54 -25.71 -15.27
C GLN A 885 14.10 -26.84 -16.15
N MET A 886 15.29 -27.33 -15.84
CA MET A 886 15.91 -28.45 -16.55
C MET A 886 15.47 -29.82 -16.03
N GLY A 887 14.59 -29.88 -15.02
CA GLY A 887 14.14 -31.13 -14.42
C GLY A 887 15.25 -31.88 -13.67
N SER A 888 16.30 -31.20 -13.21
CA SER A 888 17.41 -31.86 -12.48
C SER A 888 16.98 -32.19 -11.05
N PRO A 889 17.00 -33.47 -10.62
CA PRO A 889 16.62 -33.86 -9.27
C PRO A 889 17.62 -33.37 -8.19
N THR A 890 18.78 -32.88 -8.59
CA THR A 890 19.83 -32.39 -7.68
C THR A 890 19.67 -30.88 -7.35
N ALA A 891 18.79 -30.17 -8.01
CA ALA A 891 18.56 -28.74 -7.78
C ALA A 891 18.27 -28.37 -6.30
N PRO A 892 17.37 -29.07 -5.58
CA PRO A 892 17.10 -28.76 -4.18
C PRO A 892 18.28 -29.06 -3.25
N SER A 893 19.07 -30.11 -3.55
CA SER A 893 20.20 -30.50 -2.70
C SER A 893 21.40 -29.56 -2.87
N LEU A 894 21.62 -29.00 -4.06
CA LEU A 894 22.65 -27.99 -4.31
C LEU A 894 22.31 -26.66 -3.61
N LEU A 895 21.04 -26.23 -3.63
CA LEU A 895 20.53 -25.09 -2.86
C LEU A 895 20.75 -25.30 -1.36
N TYR A 896 20.32 -26.45 -0.83
CA TYR A 896 20.42 -26.75 0.59
C TYR A 896 21.86 -26.83 1.08
N ARG A 897 22.77 -27.47 0.33
CA ARG A 897 24.20 -27.56 0.68
C ARG A 897 24.91 -26.21 0.66
N ASN A 898 24.63 -25.37 -0.31
CA ASN A 898 25.27 -24.05 -0.42
C ASN A 898 24.65 -23.03 0.55
N TYR A 899 23.32 -23.12 0.75
CA TYR A 899 22.61 -22.24 1.71
C TYR A 899 22.91 -22.61 3.18
N SER A 900 23.03 -23.89 3.52
CA SER A 900 23.40 -24.33 4.87
C SER A 900 24.85 -24.05 5.22
N ARG A 901 25.78 -24.12 4.23
CA ARG A 901 27.17 -23.70 4.43
C ARG A 901 27.31 -22.19 4.65
N SER A 902 26.49 -21.36 4.01
CA SER A 902 26.47 -19.92 4.23
C SER A 902 25.89 -19.55 5.61
N ARG A 903 24.82 -20.25 6.06
CA ARG A 903 24.21 -20.03 7.38
C ARG A 903 25.12 -20.41 8.55
N ALA A 904 25.90 -21.46 8.42
CA ALA A 904 26.83 -21.93 9.46
C ALA A 904 28.06 -21.03 9.68
N ARG A 905 28.29 -20.01 8.82
CA ARG A 905 29.40 -19.05 8.94
C ARG A 905 28.95 -17.62 9.21
N VAL A 906 27.64 -17.35 9.22
CA VAL A 906 27.04 -16.03 9.48
C VAL A 906 26.48 -15.92 10.91
N HIS A 907 26.60 -17.02 11.72
CA HIS A 907 26.31 -17.03 13.17
C HIS A 907 27.62 -17.10 13.96
#